data_c19939749c81d0772590009ffbfb94de
#
_entry.id   c19939749c81d0772590009ffbfb94de
#
_cell.length_a   1.000
_cell.length_b   1.000
_cell.length_c   1.000
_cell.angle_alpha   90.00
_cell.angle_beta   90.00
_cell.angle_gamma   90.00
#
_symmetry.space_group_name_H-M   'P 1'
#
loop_
_entity.id
_entity.type
_entity.pdbx_description
1 polymer ?
#
loop_
_entity_poly.entity_id
_entity_poly.type
_entity_poly.pdbx_seq_one_letter_code
_entity_poly.pdbx_strand_id
1 'polypeptide(L)'
;MGMTIAQKILKAHLVDGEMVQGQEIGLKIDQTLTQDATGTMAYLQFEAMGVDQVKTERSVAYIDHNTLQSGFENADDHKYIGSVAKKHGIYYSKAGNGICHQVHLERFGAPGKTLIGSDSHTPTGGGIGMLAFGAGGLDVAVAMGGGAYYIPMPKMVRVNLTGKLSPWVSAKDVILDVLRQMTVKGGVGKIVEYAGEGVKTLSVPERATITNMGAELGATTSIFPSDEETKKFLEAQGRGDVWVELSSDPDAVYDEEYTVDLSALEPLAAMPHMPDNVKKVSEIGNIKINQCCIGSCTNSSYYDMMKVAAILKGKTVHPDVSLTISPGSKQVFNMLAQNGALADIISAGARILECACGPCIGMGQSPESAGVSLRTFNRNFEGRSGTQDAQIYLVSPEVAAASALAGVLTDPRTLGEMPEIEMPEHFVINDNLIVKPAENPDEVEVVRGPNIKPFPLGKALEASYTGKVVLKAEDNITTDHILPAGAKLLPYRSNVPYYSNYCFINVDPEFPARCKEQGGGIIVGGANYGQGSSREHAALVPLYLGVKAVLCKSFARIHKANLVNSGILPLTFANPADYDEISLLDEISLPNVLEEVKNGQQVTIVCGGKTFKADCDVSDRQRGALLAGGTLNYARQNVK
;
A
#
# COMPACT_ATOMS: atom_id res chain seq x y z
N MET A 1 19.00 15.91 -23.83
CA MET A 1 19.17 15.56 -22.43
C MET A 1 18.63 14.15 -22.30
N GLY A 2 19.46 13.23 -21.85
CA GLY A 2 19.08 11.82 -21.68
C GLY A 2 18.02 11.64 -20.59
N MET A 3 17.29 10.56 -20.68
CA MET A 3 16.20 10.22 -19.75
C MET A 3 16.60 9.06 -18.85
N THR A 4 16.15 9.11 -17.59
CA THR A 4 16.19 7.97 -16.66
C THR A 4 15.19 6.90 -17.09
N ILE A 5 15.31 5.67 -16.55
CA ILE A 5 14.34 4.59 -16.81
C ILE A 5 12.93 5.04 -16.45
N ALA A 6 12.76 5.62 -15.27
CA ALA A 6 11.48 6.11 -14.80
C ALA A 6 10.90 7.18 -15.74
N GLN A 7 11.70 8.13 -16.20
CA GLN A 7 11.26 9.16 -17.15
C GLN A 7 10.84 8.57 -18.51
N LYS A 8 11.52 7.53 -19.00
CA LYS A 8 11.13 6.82 -20.23
C LYS A 8 9.76 6.18 -20.09
N ILE A 9 9.51 5.49 -18.97
CA ILE A 9 8.22 4.85 -18.71
C ILE A 9 7.14 5.90 -18.50
N LEU A 10 7.38 6.93 -17.68
CA LEU A 10 6.44 8.04 -17.48
C LEU A 10 6.02 8.67 -18.80
N LYS A 11 6.99 8.98 -19.66
CA LYS A 11 6.73 9.58 -20.99
C LYS A 11 5.88 8.69 -21.90
N ALA A 12 6.13 7.38 -21.87
CA ALA A 12 5.38 6.42 -22.67
C ALA A 12 3.92 6.24 -22.22
N HIS A 13 3.63 6.57 -20.94
CA HIS A 13 2.31 6.41 -20.32
C HIS A 13 1.62 7.74 -19.98
N LEU A 14 2.22 8.86 -20.34
CA LEU A 14 1.66 10.20 -20.08
C LEU A 14 0.42 10.42 -20.95
N VAL A 15 -0.72 10.69 -20.33
CA VAL A 15 -2.00 10.97 -21.00
C VAL A 15 -2.54 12.36 -20.70
N ASP A 16 -2.01 13.02 -19.65
CA ASP A 16 -2.41 14.38 -19.26
C ASP A 16 -1.25 15.09 -18.54
N GLY A 17 -1.18 16.41 -18.70
CA GLY A 17 -0.13 17.24 -18.09
C GLY A 17 1.20 17.20 -18.84
N GLU A 18 2.21 17.82 -18.25
CA GLU A 18 3.58 17.90 -18.77
C GLU A 18 4.58 17.40 -17.73
N MET A 19 5.69 16.79 -18.18
CA MET A 19 6.74 16.25 -17.30
C MET A 19 7.57 17.37 -16.66
N VAL A 20 6.91 18.30 -15.97
CA VAL A 20 7.54 19.40 -15.24
C VAL A 20 7.43 19.08 -13.75
N GLN A 21 8.58 19.08 -13.06
CA GLN A 21 8.69 18.72 -11.66
C GLN A 21 7.67 19.44 -10.78
N GLY A 22 6.94 18.68 -9.96
CA GLY A 22 5.92 19.16 -9.04
C GLY A 22 4.56 19.46 -9.66
N GLN A 23 4.45 19.52 -11.00
CA GLN A 23 3.15 19.64 -11.68
C GLN A 23 2.42 18.30 -11.71
N GLU A 24 1.08 18.33 -11.68
CA GLU A 24 0.26 17.14 -11.76
C GLU A 24 0.35 16.53 -13.16
N ILE A 25 0.61 15.23 -13.24
CA ILE A 25 0.60 14.43 -14.46
C ILE A 25 -0.36 13.27 -14.35
N GLY A 26 -1.05 12.94 -15.43
CA GLY A 26 -1.94 11.79 -15.56
C GLY A 26 -1.27 10.66 -16.33
N LEU A 27 -1.27 9.47 -15.76
CA LEU A 27 -0.62 8.28 -16.30
C LEU A 27 -1.63 7.21 -16.68
N LYS A 28 -1.47 6.61 -17.85
CA LYS A 28 -2.13 5.36 -18.20
C LYS A 28 -1.54 4.23 -17.35
N ILE A 29 -2.40 3.37 -16.84
CA ILE A 29 -2.01 2.20 -16.06
C ILE A 29 -2.24 0.93 -16.89
N ASP A 30 -1.19 0.11 -17.00
CA ASP A 30 -1.26 -1.17 -17.71
C ASP A 30 -1.78 -2.29 -16.81
N GLN A 31 -1.35 -2.33 -15.56
CA GLN A 31 -1.69 -3.42 -14.64
C GLN A 31 -2.20 -2.90 -13.30
N THR A 32 -3.15 -3.64 -12.70
CA THR A 32 -3.61 -3.36 -11.33
C THR A 32 -3.49 -4.57 -10.44
N LEU A 33 -3.27 -4.29 -9.15
CA LEU A 33 -3.15 -5.26 -8.09
C LEU A 33 -4.07 -4.86 -6.93
N THR A 34 -4.89 -5.79 -6.44
CA THR A 34 -5.61 -5.63 -5.17
C THR A 34 -5.30 -6.81 -4.25
N GLN A 35 -5.33 -6.56 -2.95
CA GLN A 35 -5.26 -7.59 -1.92
C GLN A 35 -6.57 -7.57 -1.09
N ASP A 36 -6.89 -8.65 -0.38
CA ASP A 36 -8.23 -8.85 0.18
C ASP A 36 -8.58 -7.92 1.36
N ALA A 37 -7.61 -7.32 2.04
CA ALA A 37 -7.92 -6.34 3.09
C ALA A 37 -8.44 -4.99 2.53
N THR A 38 -8.16 -4.67 1.27
CA THR A 38 -8.57 -3.44 0.59
C THR A 38 -9.45 -3.70 -0.64
N GLY A 39 -9.39 -4.90 -1.19
CA GLY A 39 -9.99 -5.27 -2.47
C GLY A 39 -11.52 -5.17 -2.49
N THR A 40 -12.21 -5.58 -1.42
CA THR A 40 -13.68 -5.48 -1.35
C THR A 40 -14.15 -4.05 -1.63
N MET A 41 -13.52 -3.05 -0.99
CA MET A 41 -13.86 -1.65 -1.22
C MET A 41 -13.48 -1.18 -2.62
N ALA A 42 -12.30 -1.54 -3.12
CA ALA A 42 -11.87 -1.18 -4.47
C ALA A 42 -12.84 -1.72 -5.53
N TYR A 43 -13.34 -2.94 -5.36
CA TYR A 43 -14.32 -3.53 -6.28
C TYR A 43 -15.72 -2.94 -6.14
N LEU A 44 -16.16 -2.59 -4.95
CA LEU A 44 -17.41 -1.84 -4.78
C LEU A 44 -17.34 -0.47 -5.46
N GLN A 45 -16.20 0.20 -5.43
CA GLN A 45 -15.94 1.44 -6.15
C GLN A 45 -15.92 1.23 -7.66
N PHE A 46 -15.27 0.16 -8.13
CA PHE A 46 -15.27 -0.19 -9.56
C PHE A 46 -16.68 -0.48 -10.08
N GLU A 47 -17.47 -1.29 -9.36
CA GLU A 47 -18.87 -1.54 -9.71
C GLU A 47 -19.70 -0.24 -9.75
N ALA A 48 -19.44 0.69 -8.81
CA ALA A 48 -20.12 1.98 -8.76
C ALA A 48 -19.80 2.88 -9.98
N MET A 49 -18.68 2.67 -10.66
CA MET A 49 -18.37 3.34 -11.93
C MET A 49 -19.27 2.87 -13.08
N GLY A 50 -19.90 1.69 -12.95
CA GLY A 50 -20.78 1.13 -14.00
C GLY A 50 -20.03 0.71 -15.26
N VAL A 51 -18.77 0.28 -15.12
CA VAL A 51 -17.94 -0.27 -16.21
C VAL A 51 -18.05 -1.79 -16.20
N ASP A 52 -18.40 -2.38 -17.33
CA ASP A 52 -18.65 -3.83 -17.41
C ASP A 52 -17.37 -4.67 -17.33
N GLN A 53 -16.29 -4.21 -17.94
CA GLN A 53 -15.01 -4.91 -17.99
C GLN A 53 -13.86 -3.96 -17.67
N VAL A 54 -12.81 -4.46 -17.03
CA VAL A 54 -11.59 -3.68 -16.81
C VAL A 54 -10.96 -3.26 -18.15
N LYS A 55 -10.36 -2.08 -18.15
CA LYS A 55 -9.71 -1.48 -19.35
C LYS A 55 -8.19 -1.63 -19.33
N THR A 56 -7.63 -2.14 -18.26
CA THR A 56 -6.20 -2.42 -18.12
C THR A 56 -5.78 -3.68 -18.88
N GLU A 57 -4.52 -3.79 -19.25
CA GLU A 57 -3.99 -5.02 -19.89
C GLU A 57 -4.08 -6.22 -18.94
N ARG A 58 -3.89 -5.98 -17.65
CA ARG A 58 -3.95 -7.00 -16.61
C ARG A 58 -4.42 -6.42 -15.27
N SER A 59 -5.47 -6.98 -14.73
CA SER A 59 -5.89 -6.74 -13.35
C SER A 59 -5.90 -8.05 -12.58
N VAL A 60 -5.35 -8.04 -11.36
CA VAL A 60 -5.25 -9.25 -10.53
C VAL A 60 -5.73 -8.96 -9.11
N ALA A 61 -6.64 -9.81 -8.63
CA ALA A 61 -7.12 -9.83 -7.26
C ALA A 61 -6.42 -10.95 -6.48
N TYR A 62 -5.85 -10.62 -5.34
CA TYR A 62 -5.12 -11.56 -4.49
C TYR A 62 -5.83 -11.76 -3.15
N ILE A 63 -5.78 -12.98 -2.64
CA ILE A 63 -6.17 -13.32 -1.28
C ILE A 63 -4.92 -13.74 -0.52
N ASP A 64 -4.37 -12.82 0.26
CA ASP A 64 -3.07 -13.01 0.93
C ASP A 64 -2.94 -12.30 2.29
N HIS A 65 -3.91 -11.45 2.69
CA HIS A 65 -3.86 -10.74 3.96
C HIS A 65 -4.71 -11.40 5.04
N ASN A 66 -5.92 -11.84 4.73
CA ASN A 66 -6.86 -12.43 5.67
C ASN A 66 -7.07 -13.94 5.41
N THR A 67 -6.02 -14.66 5.07
CA THR A 67 -6.06 -16.12 4.91
C THR A 67 -6.34 -16.82 6.23
N LEU A 68 -5.76 -16.33 7.34
CA LEU A 68 -6.11 -16.74 8.70
C LEU A 68 -7.39 -16.01 9.11
N GLN A 69 -8.53 -16.67 8.95
CA GLN A 69 -9.87 -16.12 9.21
C GLN A 69 -10.28 -16.32 10.67
N SER A 70 -10.76 -15.25 11.31
CA SER A 70 -11.35 -15.30 12.65
C SER A 70 -12.87 -15.31 12.66
N GLY A 71 -13.52 -15.04 11.52
CA GLY A 71 -14.95 -15.00 11.33
C GLY A 71 -15.35 -15.25 9.87
N PHE A 72 -16.65 -15.28 9.60
CA PHE A 72 -17.20 -15.53 8.26
C PHE A 72 -17.05 -14.32 7.32
N GLU A 73 -16.84 -13.13 7.85
CA GLU A 73 -16.78 -11.88 7.07
C GLU A 73 -15.65 -11.92 6.03
N ASN A 74 -14.49 -12.46 6.41
CA ASN A 74 -13.38 -12.61 5.47
C ASN A 74 -13.69 -13.64 4.37
N ALA A 75 -14.39 -14.74 4.72
CA ALA A 75 -14.81 -15.72 3.72
C ALA A 75 -15.82 -15.14 2.72
N ASP A 76 -16.73 -14.29 3.19
CA ASP A 76 -17.67 -13.54 2.33
C ASP A 76 -16.93 -12.55 1.41
N ASP A 77 -15.93 -11.83 1.94
CA ASP A 77 -15.07 -10.95 1.14
C ASP A 77 -14.36 -11.73 0.02
N HIS A 78 -13.75 -12.88 0.35
CA HIS A 78 -13.07 -13.73 -0.62
C HIS A 78 -14.02 -14.24 -1.71
N LYS A 79 -15.24 -14.61 -1.35
CA LYS A 79 -16.26 -15.06 -2.31
C LYS A 79 -16.74 -13.93 -3.20
N TYR A 80 -16.98 -12.74 -2.63
CA TYR A 80 -17.32 -11.55 -3.38
C TYR A 80 -16.23 -11.18 -4.36
N ILE A 81 -14.98 -11.00 -3.91
CA ILE A 81 -13.81 -10.67 -4.74
C ILE A 81 -13.69 -11.67 -5.90
N GLY A 82 -13.77 -12.98 -5.61
CA GLY A 82 -13.66 -14.02 -6.64
C GLY A 82 -14.79 -13.96 -7.68
N SER A 83 -16.03 -13.63 -7.27
CA SER A 83 -17.16 -13.50 -8.20
C SER A 83 -17.07 -12.23 -9.05
N VAL A 84 -16.66 -11.10 -8.45
CA VAL A 84 -16.38 -9.84 -9.18
C VAL A 84 -15.25 -10.02 -10.18
N ALA A 85 -14.15 -10.66 -9.75
CA ALA A 85 -13.01 -10.91 -10.61
C ALA A 85 -13.41 -11.71 -11.85
N LYS A 86 -14.17 -12.79 -11.67
CA LYS A 86 -14.70 -13.60 -12.76
C LYS A 86 -15.54 -12.79 -13.75
N LYS A 87 -16.42 -11.92 -13.22
CA LYS A 87 -17.37 -11.15 -14.02
C LYS A 87 -16.70 -10.05 -14.84
N HIS A 88 -15.72 -9.36 -14.26
CA HIS A 88 -15.22 -8.11 -14.81
C HIS A 88 -13.86 -8.20 -15.51
N GLY A 89 -13.39 -9.40 -15.85
CA GLY A 89 -12.15 -9.56 -16.61
C GLY A 89 -10.88 -9.55 -15.76
N ILE A 90 -10.98 -9.87 -14.47
CA ILE A 90 -9.90 -9.82 -13.49
C ILE A 90 -9.41 -11.23 -13.18
N TYR A 91 -8.11 -11.44 -13.11
CA TYR A 91 -7.52 -12.69 -12.61
C TYR A 91 -7.67 -12.77 -11.10
N TYR A 92 -7.95 -13.95 -10.58
CA TYR A 92 -8.16 -14.17 -9.16
C TYR A 92 -7.16 -15.18 -8.61
N SER A 93 -6.23 -14.71 -7.78
CA SER A 93 -5.27 -15.52 -7.05
C SER A 93 -5.87 -15.91 -5.70
N LYS A 94 -6.24 -17.18 -5.56
CA LYS A 94 -6.92 -17.72 -4.39
C LYS A 94 -6.00 -17.75 -3.16
N ALA A 95 -6.61 -17.81 -1.97
CA ALA A 95 -5.91 -18.09 -0.72
C ALA A 95 -5.00 -19.32 -0.84
N GLY A 96 -3.78 -19.23 -0.34
CA GLY A 96 -2.76 -20.26 -0.44
C GLY A 96 -1.89 -20.20 -1.69
N ASN A 97 -2.19 -19.33 -2.68
CA ASN A 97 -1.33 -19.17 -3.86
C ASN A 97 -0.08 -18.36 -3.54
N GLY A 98 -0.18 -17.38 -2.67
CA GLY A 98 0.97 -16.61 -2.21
C GLY A 98 0.69 -15.14 -2.00
N ILE A 99 1.71 -14.45 -1.53
CA ILE A 99 1.73 -13.02 -1.29
C ILE A 99 1.64 -12.29 -2.63
N CYS A 100 0.76 -11.30 -2.73
CA CYS A 100 0.44 -10.59 -3.97
C CYS A 100 1.69 -10.13 -4.73
N HIS A 101 2.66 -9.51 -4.05
CA HIS A 101 3.87 -9.01 -4.70
C HIS A 101 4.78 -10.12 -5.22
N GLN A 102 4.91 -11.21 -4.47
CA GLN A 102 5.71 -12.36 -4.90
C GLN A 102 5.08 -13.05 -6.12
N VAL A 103 3.77 -13.35 -6.06
CA VAL A 103 3.05 -13.98 -7.18
C VAL A 103 3.01 -13.05 -8.40
N HIS A 104 2.91 -11.73 -8.18
CA HIS A 104 2.90 -10.78 -9.29
C HIS A 104 4.24 -10.75 -10.04
N LEU A 105 5.37 -10.78 -9.32
CA LEU A 105 6.70 -10.93 -9.92
C LEU A 105 6.82 -12.25 -10.72
N GLU A 106 6.37 -13.36 -10.12
CA GLU A 106 6.46 -14.69 -10.73
C GLU A 106 5.60 -14.82 -12.00
N ARG A 107 4.37 -14.26 -12.00
CA ARG A 107 3.35 -14.62 -13.01
C ARG A 107 2.82 -13.51 -13.89
N PHE A 108 2.93 -12.23 -13.50
CA PHE A 108 2.23 -11.14 -14.20
C PHE A 108 3.10 -9.92 -14.53
N GLY A 109 4.03 -9.55 -13.66
CA GLY A 109 4.84 -8.36 -13.84
C GLY A 109 5.68 -8.41 -15.12
N ALA A 110 5.85 -7.29 -15.80
CA ALA A 110 6.65 -7.16 -17.02
C ALA A 110 7.42 -5.84 -17.04
N PRO A 111 8.69 -5.84 -17.49
CA PRO A 111 9.49 -4.62 -17.58
C PRO A 111 8.83 -3.55 -18.44
N GLY A 112 8.98 -2.29 -18.07
CA GLY A 112 8.46 -1.14 -18.80
C GLY A 112 6.96 -0.88 -18.63
N LYS A 113 6.24 -1.75 -17.94
CA LYS A 113 4.81 -1.56 -17.65
C LYS A 113 4.59 -0.73 -16.39
N THR A 114 3.44 -0.04 -16.36
CA THR A 114 2.95 0.63 -15.15
C THR A 114 2.04 -0.30 -14.35
N LEU A 115 2.19 -0.27 -13.03
CA LEU A 115 1.38 -1.03 -12.09
C LEU A 115 0.87 -0.11 -10.97
N ILE A 116 -0.43 -0.17 -10.67
CA ILE A 116 -0.97 0.46 -9.45
C ILE A 116 -1.58 -0.62 -8.56
N GLY A 117 -1.31 -0.56 -7.26
CA GLY A 117 -1.82 -1.53 -6.31
C GLY A 117 -2.42 -0.89 -5.06
N SER A 118 -3.50 -1.49 -4.54
CA SER A 118 -4.10 -1.09 -3.28
C SER A 118 -3.30 -1.58 -2.05
N ASP A 119 -2.01 -1.81 -2.25
CA ASP A 119 -1.04 -2.16 -1.23
C ASP A 119 0.19 -1.24 -1.31
N SER A 120 0.71 -0.82 -0.15
CA SER A 120 1.83 0.12 -0.04
C SER A 120 3.16 -0.44 -0.57
N HIS A 121 3.30 -1.78 -0.67
CA HIS A 121 4.52 -2.44 -1.16
C HIS A 121 4.44 -2.84 -2.64
N THR A 122 3.46 -2.33 -3.39
CA THR A 122 3.38 -2.48 -4.84
C THR A 122 4.70 -2.10 -5.57
N PRO A 123 5.51 -1.12 -5.07
CA PRO A 123 6.84 -0.83 -5.62
C PRO A 123 7.80 -2.02 -5.73
N THR A 124 7.50 -3.17 -5.09
CA THR A 124 8.21 -4.45 -5.31
C THR A 124 8.36 -4.79 -6.80
N GLY A 125 7.37 -4.45 -7.63
CA GLY A 125 7.44 -4.62 -9.09
C GLY A 125 8.60 -3.89 -9.77
N GLY A 126 9.16 -2.87 -9.12
CA GLY A 126 10.35 -2.18 -9.60
C GLY A 126 11.60 -3.06 -9.70
N GLY A 127 11.61 -4.21 -8.97
CA GLY A 127 12.71 -5.19 -9.04
C GLY A 127 12.87 -5.86 -10.41
N ILE A 128 11.83 -5.89 -11.24
CA ILE A 128 11.89 -6.36 -12.63
C ILE A 128 11.76 -5.23 -13.67
N GLY A 129 11.88 -3.98 -13.25
CA GLY A 129 11.81 -2.82 -14.16
C GLY A 129 10.38 -2.37 -14.47
N MET A 130 9.40 -2.61 -13.59
CA MET A 130 8.07 -1.99 -13.66
C MET A 130 8.09 -0.63 -12.97
N LEU A 131 7.27 0.31 -13.44
CA LEU A 131 6.96 1.53 -12.70
C LEU A 131 5.70 1.27 -11.87
N ALA A 132 5.90 0.89 -10.61
CA ALA A 132 4.87 0.33 -9.75
C ALA A 132 4.56 1.23 -8.55
N PHE A 133 3.30 1.56 -8.32
CA PHE A 133 2.84 2.51 -7.31
C PHE A 133 1.88 1.88 -6.32
N GLY A 134 2.09 2.13 -5.04
CA GLY A 134 1.09 1.89 -4.01
C GLY A 134 0.10 3.07 -3.94
N ALA A 135 -1.20 2.78 -3.97
CA ALA A 135 -2.26 3.79 -4.00
C ALA A 135 -3.50 3.38 -3.19
N GLY A 136 -4.47 4.26 -3.07
CA GLY A 136 -5.76 3.94 -2.49
C GLY A 136 -6.64 3.07 -3.38
N GLY A 137 -7.59 2.35 -2.79
CA GLY A 137 -8.54 1.51 -3.53
C GLY A 137 -9.31 2.28 -4.61
N LEU A 138 -9.62 3.56 -4.35
CA LEU A 138 -10.29 4.44 -5.30
C LEU A 138 -9.46 4.66 -6.57
N ASP A 139 -8.16 4.95 -6.44
CA ASP A 139 -7.29 5.17 -7.60
C ASP A 139 -7.13 3.88 -8.42
N VAL A 140 -7.05 2.73 -7.73
CA VAL A 140 -7.01 1.42 -8.38
C VAL A 140 -8.31 1.14 -9.14
N ALA A 141 -9.48 1.46 -8.55
CA ALA A 141 -10.78 1.31 -9.19
C ALA A 141 -10.89 2.21 -10.45
N VAL A 142 -10.46 3.46 -10.35
CA VAL A 142 -10.43 4.40 -11.48
C VAL A 142 -9.52 3.89 -12.60
N ALA A 143 -8.33 3.39 -12.27
CA ALA A 143 -7.40 2.82 -13.24
C ALA A 143 -7.96 1.57 -13.91
N MET A 144 -8.60 0.65 -13.17
CA MET A 144 -9.32 -0.50 -13.72
C MET A 144 -10.39 -0.08 -14.73
N GLY A 145 -11.10 1.02 -14.45
CA GLY A 145 -12.11 1.59 -15.34
C GLY A 145 -11.53 2.30 -16.57
N GLY A 146 -10.20 2.46 -16.66
CA GLY A 146 -9.52 3.14 -17.77
C GLY A 146 -9.24 4.63 -17.54
N GLY A 147 -9.49 5.13 -16.33
CA GLY A 147 -9.11 6.48 -15.92
C GLY A 147 -7.60 6.60 -15.67
N ALA A 148 -7.06 7.81 -15.82
CA ALA A 148 -5.67 8.09 -15.54
C ALA A 148 -5.39 8.11 -14.03
N TYR A 149 -4.18 7.67 -13.66
CA TYR A 149 -3.64 7.84 -12.31
C TYR A 149 -2.85 9.15 -12.23
N TYR A 150 -3.21 10.00 -11.28
CA TYR A 150 -2.63 11.34 -11.16
C TYR A 150 -1.65 11.42 -10.00
N ILE A 151 -0.43 11.91 -10.31
CA ILE A 151 0.62 12.20 -9.32
C ILE A 151 1.31 13.54 -9.64
N PRO A 152 1.87 14.24 -8.65
CA PRO A 152 2.84 15.29 -8.93
C PRO A 152 4.07 14.68 -9.60
N MET A 153 4.57 15.29 -10.68
CA MET A 153 5.80 14.81 -11.37
C MET A 153 6.95 14.73 -10.36
N PRO A 154 7.48 13.52 -10.07
CA PRO A 154 8.48 13.33 -9.02
C PRO A 154 9.87 13.80 -9.44
N LYS A 155 10.73 14.04 -8.45
CA LYS A 155 12.18 14.13 -8.63
C LYS A 155 12.79 12.76 -8.92
N MET A 156 13.92 12.74 -9.63
CA MET A 156 14.68 11.52 -9.92
C MET A 156 15.89 11.44 -9.00
N VAL A 157 16.00 10.35 -8.25
CA VAL A 157 17.12 10.07 -7.36
C VAL A 157 17.86 8.84 -7.86
N ARG A 158 19.18 8.92 -7.98
CA ARG A 158 20.04 7.79 -8.28
C ARG A 158 20.65 7.21 -7.01
N VAL A 159 20.54 5.90 -6.82
CA VAL A 159 21.35 5.13 -5.88
C VAL A 159 22.35 4.31 -6.69
N ASN A 160 23.61 4.71 -6.66
CA ASN A 160 24.68 4.05 -7.38
C ASN A 160 25.24 2.89 -6.54
N LEU A 161 25.09 1.66 -7.01
CA LEU A 161 25.60 0.45 -6.39
C LEU A 161 26.95 0.09 -7.00
N THR A 162 27.99 -0.02 -6.17
CA THR A 162 29.33 -0.43 -6.59
C THR A 162 29.75 -1.74 -5.93
N GLY A 163 30.67 -2.46 -6.53
CA GLY A 163 31.18 -3.72 -5.99
C GLY A 163 30.17 -4.86 -6.01
N LYS A 164 30.33 -5.82 -5.09
CA LYS A 164 29.51 -7.02 -4.95
C LYS A 164 29.32 -7.35 -3.47
N LEU A 165 28.14 -7.86 -3.09
CA LEU A 165 27.85 -8.30 -1.73
C LEU A 165 28.87 -9.35 -1.25
N SER A 166 29.39 -9.11 -0.04
CA SER A 166 30.22 -10.08 0.67
C SER A 166 29.36 -11.24 1.20
N PRO A 167 29.95 -12.43 1.44
CA PRO A 167 29.22 -13.51 2.11
C PRO A 167 28.53 -13.05 3.39
N TRP A 168 27.34 -13.58 3.67
CA TRP A 168 26.47 -13.23 4.81
C TRP A 168 25.85 -11.82 4.77
N VAL A 169 26.11 -11.02 3.75
CA VAL A 169 25.45 -9.74 3.50
C VAL A 169 24.40 -9.90 2.41
N SER A 170 23.26 -9.30 2.56
CA SER A 170 22.11 -9.50 1.67
C SER A 170 21.53 -8.22 1.13
N ALA A 171 20.61 -8.33 0.19
CA ALA A 171 19.84 -7.19 -0.33
C ALA A 171 19.07 -6.42 0.76
N LYS A 172 18.72 -7.09 1.88
CA LYS A 172 18.14 -6.44 3.05
C LYS A 172 19.10 -5.40 3.64
N ASP A 173 20.37 -5.72 3.73
CA ASP A 173 21.38 -4.81 4.26
C ASP A 173 21.58 -3.60 3.33
N VAL A 174 21.46 -3.80 2.01
CA VAL A 174 21.50 -2.71 1.03
C VAL A 174 20.40 -1.68 1.30
N ILE A 175 19.16 -2.11 1.38
CA ILE A 175 18.03 -1.17 1.59
C ILE A 175 18.05 -0.58 3.01
N LEU A 176 18.53 -1.30 4.02
CA LEU A 176 18.73 -0.74 5.35
C LEU A 176 19.78 0.37 5.33
N ASP A 177 20.87 0.22 4.56
CA ASP A 177 21.86 1.28 4.40
C ASP A 177 21.30 2.49 3.65
N VAL A 178 20.49 2.29 2.61
CA VAL A 178 19.79 3.37 1.91
C VAL A 178 18.82 4.10 2.87
N LEU A 179 18.09 3.37 3.70
CA LEU A 179 17.20 3.96 4.74
C LEU A 179 18.01 4.77 5.76
N ARG A 180 19.19 4.29 6.15
CA ARG A 180 20.09 5.03 7.06
C ARG A 180 20.58 6.34 6.43
N GLN A 181 20.86 6.36 5.11
CA GLN A 181 21.33 7.54 4.40
C GLN A 181 20.19 8.53 4.11
N MET A 182 19.04 8.06 3.63
CA MET A 182 17.94 8.90 3.15
C MET A 182 16.88 9.19 4.22
N THR A 183 16.75 8.35 5.25
CA THR A 183 15.69 8.32 6.26
C THR A 183 14.29 7.97 5.68
N VAL A 184 13.30 7.79 6.55
CA VAL A 184 11.90 7.48 6.18
C VAL A 184 11.17 8.63 5.46
N LYS A 185 11.78 9.79 5.32
CA LYS A 185 11.20 10.97 4.63
C LYS A 185 11.98 11.39 3.39
N GLY A 186 13.17 10.83 3.19
CA GLY A 186 14.07 11.24 2.12
C GLY A 186 13.57 10.97 0.72
N GLY A 187 12.65 10.01 0.55
CA GLY A 187 12.05 9.65 -0.73
C GLY A 187 10.75 10.37 -1.08
N VAL A 188 10.20 11.21 -0.19
CA VAL A 188 8.92 11.87 -0.43
C VAL A 188 8.95 12.74 -1.70
N GLY A 189 8.01 12.47 -2.63
CA GLY A 189 7.94 13.15 -3.93
C GLY A 189 9.07 12.77 -4.90
N LYS A 190 9.71 11.62 -4.70
CA LYS A 190 10.85 11.16 -5.50
C LYS A 190 10.62 9.74 -6.02
N ILE A 191 11.24 9.43 -7.17
CA ILE A 191 11.44 8.07 -7.67
C ILE A 191 12.92 7.73 -7.47
N VAL A 192 13.18 6.59 -6.84
CA VAL A 192 14.53 6.09 -6.59
C VAL A 192 14.90 5.08 -7.68
N GLU A 193 15.93 5.38 -8.46
CA GLU A 193 16.46 4.53 -9.50
C GLU A 193 17.82 3.96 -9.08
N TYR A 194 17.93 2.64 -9.10
CA TYR A 194 19.16 1.93 -8.78
C TYR A 194 20.01 1.76 -10.04
N ALA A 195 21.28 2.11 -9.97
CA ALA A 195 22.22 2.10 -11.07
C ALA A 195 23.61 1.64 -10.61
N GLY A 196 24.56 1.61 -11.52
CA GLY A 196 25.94 1.20 -11.26
C GLY A 196 26.22 -0.27 -11.56
N GLU A 197 27.50 -0.64 -11.50
CA GLU A 197 27.95 -1.99 -11.85
C GLU A 197 27.47 -3.06 -10.84
N GLY A 198 27.27 -2.69 -9.58
CA GLY A 198 26.74 -3.57 -8.54
C GLY A 198 25.34 -4.10 -8.82
N VAL A 199 24.54 -3.38 -9.61
CA VAL A 199 23.18 -3.85 -10.01
C VAL A 199 23.24 -5.21 -10.71
N LYS A 200 24.25 -5.44 -11.56
CA LYS A 200 24.42 -6.68 -12.32
C LYS A 200 24.75 -7.89 -11.45
N THR A 201 25.10 -7.67 -10.19
CA THR A 201 25.43 -8.72 -9.24
C THR A 201 24.23 -9.15 -8.38
N LEU A 202 23.09 -8.47 -8.51
CA LEU A 202 21.87 -8.72 -7.75
C LEU A 202 20.82 -9.41 -8.63
N SER A 203 20.31 -10.52 -8.15
CA SER A 203 19.18 -11.24 -8.77
C SER A 203 17.88 -10.45 -8.63
N VAL A 204 16.86 -10.77 -9.44
CA VAL A 204 15.54 -10.13 -9.37
C VAL A 204 14.91 -10.21 -7.98
N PRO A 205 14.91 -11.35 -7.25
CA PRO A 205 14.41 -11.39 -5.87
C PRO A 205 15.12 -10.42 -4.92
N GLU A 206 16.44 -10.25 -5.07
CA GLU A 206 17.23 -9.30 -4.28
C GLU A 206 16.86 -7.85 -4.62
N ARG A 207 16.71 -7.52 -5.90
CA ARG A 207 16.21 -6.21 -6.35
C ARG A 207 14.81 -5.94 -5.83
N ALA A 208 13.94 -6.95 -5.82
CA ALA A 208 12.58 -6.87 -5.31
C ALA A 208 12.53 -6.59 -3.79
N THR A 209 13.44 -7.18 -3.01
CA THR A 209 13.61 -6.85 -1.58
C THR A 209 13.94 -5.36 -1.39
N ILE A 210 14.83 -4.82 -2.21
CA ILE A 210 15.25 -3.43 -2.14
C ILE A 210 14.09 -2.50 -2.52
N THR A 211 13.39 -2.75 -3.63
CA THR A 211 12.26 -1.91 -4.04
C THR A 211 11.04 -2.06 -3.14
N ASN A 212 10.82 -3.22 -2.53
CA ASN A 212 9.79 -3.45 -1.51
C ASN A 212 9.97 -2.48 -0.34
N MET A 213 11.14 -2.48 0.29
CA MET A 213 11.44 -1.57 1.40
C MET A 213 11.70 -0.12 0.96
N GLY A 214 11.83 0.14 -0.33
CA GLY A 214 11.83 1.50 -0.87
C GLY A 214 10.56 2.29 -0.53
N ALA A 215 9.43 1.59 -0.28
CA ALA A 215 8.22 2.22 0.25
C ALA A 215 8.44 2.89 1.61
N GLU A 216 9.34 2.37 2.43
CA GLU A 216 9.63 2.91 3.77
C GLU A 216 10.48 4.20 3.72
N LEU A 217 11.09 4.53 2.58
CA LEU A 217 11.70 5.84 2.32
C LEU A 217 10.66 6.97 2.16
N GLY A 218 9.37 6.63 2.07
CA GLY A 218 8.32 7.55 1.64
C GLY A 218 8.37 7.86 0.14
N ALA A 219 9.14 7.11 -0.63
CA ALA A 219 9.29 7.28 -2.06
C ALA A 219 7.98 7.05 -2.83
N THR A 220 7.80 7.77 -3.92
CA THR A 220 6.70 7.55 -4.87
C THR A 220 6.79 6.13 -5.42
N THR A 221 7.98 5.71 -5.82
CA THR A 221 8.33 4.32 -6.16
C THR A 221 9.85 4.15 -6.25
N SER A 222 10.29 2.91 -6.50
CA SER A 222 11.69 2.57 -6.76
C SER A 222 11.77 1.63 -7.96
N ILE A 223 12.86 1.68 -8.73
CA ILE A 223 13.02 0.90 -9.95
C ILE A 223 14.47 0.48 -10.19
N PHE A 224 14.63 -0.72 -10.71
CA PHE A 224 15.88 -1.26 -11.26
C PHE A 224 15.81 -1.31 -12.80
N PRO A 225 16.96 -1.32 -13.49
CA PRO A 225 17.00 -1.60 -14.91
C PRO A 225 16.50 -3.03 -15.21
N SER A 226 16.02 -3.25 -16.42
CA SER A 226 15.74 -4.58 -16.95
C SER A 226 16.92 -5.00 -17.83
N ASP A 227 17.74 -5.91 -17.32
CA ASP A 227 18.99 -6.41 -17.92
C ASP A 227 18.96 -7.93 -18.06
N GLU A 228 20.12 -8.55 -18.28
CA GLU A 228 20.26 -10.01 -18.43
C GLU A 228 19.80 -10.79 -17.16
N GLU A 229 19.95 -10.21 -15.94
CA GLU A 229 19.43 -10.86 -14.72
C GLU A 229 17.90 -10.85 -14.70
N THR A 230 17.26 -9.78 -15.19
CA THR A 230 15.80 -9.73 -15.37
C THR A 230 15.34 -10.75 -16.41
N LYS A 231 16.05 -10.85 -17.54
CA LYS A 231 15.77 -11.81 -18.59
C LYS A 231 15.85 -13.25 -18.07
N LYS A 232 16.94 -13.59 -17.42
CA LYS A 232 17.17 -14.89 -16.80
C LYS A 232 16.05 -15.29 -15.83
N PHE A 233 15.62 -14.36 -14.97
CA PHE A 233 14.51 -14.60 -14.05
C PHE A 233 13.21 -14.88 -14.80
N LEU A 234 12.87 -14.07 -15.80
CA LEU A 234 11.64 -14.24 -16.57
C LEU A 234 11.66 -15.53 -17.40
N GLU A 235 12.80 -15.89 -17.98
CA GLU A 235 12.97 -17.18 -18.69
C GLU A 235 12.80 -18.36 -17.74
N ALA A 236 13.41 -18.32 -16.55
CA ALA A 236 13.24 -19.36 -15.52
C ALA A 236 11.79 -19.50 -15.05
N GLN A 237 11.01 -18.41 -15.07
CA GLN A 237 9.56 -18.40 -14.80
C GLN A 237 8.69 -18.75 -16.01
N GLY A 238 9.30 -19.14 -17.15
CA GLY A 238 8.59 -19.44 -18.40
C GLY A 238 7.92 -18.24 -19.05
N ARG A 239 8.50 -17.04 -18.85
CA ARG A 239 7.94 -15.73 -19.28
C ARG A 239 9.00 -14.86 -19.99
N GLY A 240 9.98 -15.47 -20.64
CA GLY A 240 11.01 -14.75 -21.38
C GLY A 240 10.46 -13.88 -22.53
N ASP A 241 9.27 -14.20 -23.03
CA ASP A 241 8.57 -13.47 -24.10
C ASP A 241 8.16 -12.03 -23.70
N VAL A 242 8.00 -11.74 -22.40
CA VAL A 242 7.65 -10.40 -21.92
C VAL A 242 8.86 -9.54 -21.58
N TRP A 243 10.07 -10.09 -21.69
CA TRP A 243 11.28 -9.33 -21.39
C TRP A 243 11.55 -8.24 -22.41
N VAL A 244 11.88 -7.06 -21.92
CA VAL A 244 12.45 -5.96 -22.70
C VAL A 244 13.62 -5.37 -21.95
N GLU A 245 14.68 -4.99 -22.65
CA GLU A 245 15.82 -4.30 -22.06
C GLU A 245 15.46 -2.85 -21.73
N LEU A 246 15.78 -2.42 -20.50
CA LEU A 246 15.54 -1.05 -20.02
C LEU A 246 16.75 -0.55 -19.25
N SER A 247 17.28 0.56 -19.70
CA SER A 247 18.39 1.27 -19.04
C SER A 247 18.20 2.78 -19.15
N SER A 248 18.82 3.54 -18.27
CA SER A 248 18.92 5.00 -18.39
C SER A 248 19.84 5.37 -19.54
N ASP A 249 19.59 6.52 -20.13
CA ASP A 249 20.53 7.08 -21.11
C ASP A 249 21.86 7.42 -20.41
N PRO A 250 23.00 7.33 -21.11
CA PRO A 250 24.31 7.62 -20.50
C PRO A 250 24.44 9.04 -19.95
N ASP A 251 23.70 9.99 -20.51
CA ASP A 251 23.64 11.40 -20.11
C ASP A 251 22.38 11.76 -19.33
N ALA A 252 21.69 10.76 -18.73
CA ALA A 252 20.55 10.97 -17.86
C ALA A 252 20.94 11.80 -16.62
N VAL A 253 20.09 12.76 -16.25
CA VAL A 253 20.32 13.67 -15.13
C VAL A 253 19.40 13.32 -13.97
N TYR A 254 19.97 13.32 -12.77
CA TYR A 254 19.27 13.06 -11.52
C TYR A 254 19.31 14.30 -10.62
N ASP A 255 18.26 14.49 -9.84
CA ASP A 255 18.17 15.59 -8.87
C ASP A 255 19.07 15.37 -7.65
N GLU A 256 19.23 14.12 -7.25
CA GLU A 256 20.05 13.69 -6.10
C GLU A 256 20.73 12.36 -6.42
N GLU A 257 21.90 12.14 -5.81
CA GLU A 257 22.65 10.90 -5.95
C GLU A 257 23.17 10.40 -4.60
N TYR A 258 23.05 9.10 -4.39
CA TYR A 258 23.59 8.36 -3.26
C TYR A 258 24.46 7.22 -3.77
N THR A 259 25.40 6.75 -2.95
CA THR A 259 26.26 5.61 -3.31
C THR A 259 26.25 4.58 -2.18
N VAL A 260 26.18 3.31 -2.55
CA VAL A 260 26.33 2.17 -1.66
C VAL A 260 27.42 1.27 -2.23
N ASP A 261 28.50 1.10 -1.49
CA ASP A 261 29.53 0.11 -1.80
C ASP A 261 29.11 -1.24 -1.21
N LEU A 262 28.64 -2.14 -2.06
CA LEU A 262 28.15 -3.48 -1.68
C LEU A 262 29.25 -4.30 -0.99
N SER A 263 30.53 -4.05 -1.35
CA SER A 263 31.67 -4.79 -0.79
C SER A 263 32.04 -4.33 0.63
N ALA A 264 31.64 -3.12 0.99
CA ALA A 264 31.91 -2.54 2.32
C ALA A 264 30.75 -2.77 3.32
N LEU A 265 29.60 -3.26 2.85
CA LEU A 265 28.47 -3.53 3.72
C LEU A 265 28.76 -4.68 4.69
N GLU A 266 28.18 -4.57 5.88
CA GLU A 266 28.12 -5.58 6.90
C GLU A 266 26.67 -5.92 7.23
N PRO A 267 26.37 -7.05 7.92
CA PRO A 267 25.01 -7.32 8.38
C PRO A 267 24.46 -6.19 9.25
N LEU A 268 23.29 -5.68 8.88
CA LEU A 268 22.63 -4.54 9.50
C LEU A 268 21.32 -4.96 10.20
N ALA A 269 20.89 -4.15 11.14
CA ALA A 269 19.58 -4.26 11.78
C ALA A 269 18.95 -2.87 11.94
N ALA A 270 17.68 -2.74 11.57
CA ALA A 270 16.87 -1.60 11.97
C ALA A 270 16.36 -1.84 13.40
N MET A 271 16.75 -0.95 14.30
CA MET A 271 16.37 -0.99 15.71
C MET A 271 14.91 -0.55 15.89
N PRO A 272 14.23 -0.96 16.97
CA PRO A 272 12.92 -0.41 17.32
C PRO A 272 12.98 1.11 17.46
N HIS A 273 12.00 1.92 17.03
CA HIS A 273 10.72 1.55 16.39
C HIS A 273 10.63 2.22 15.01
N MET A 274 11.77 2.33 14.31
CA MET A 274 11.86 3.01 13.02
C MET A 274 12.73 2.22 12.05
N PRO A 275 12.32 2.07 10.76
CA PRO A 275 13.09 1.33 9.77
C PRO A 275 14.44 1.97 9.41
N ASP A 276 14.60 3.27 9.65
CA ASP A 276 15.84 4.03 9.41
C ASP A 276 16.78 4.14 10.62
N ASN A 277 16.37 3.59 11.77
CA ASN A 277 17.24 3.49 12.97
C ASN A 277 18.20 2.29 12.83
N VAL A 278 19.10 2.37 11.87
CA VAL A 278 19.93 1.27 11.42
C VAL A 278 21.31 1.28 12.09
N LYS A 279 21.75 0.10 12.56
CA LYS A 279 23.08 -0.15 13.10
C LYS A 279 23.65 -1.46 12.57
N LYS A 280 24.98 -1.61 12.61
CA LYS A 280 25.64 -2.88 12.36
C LYS A 280 25.29 -3.89 13.47
N VAL A 281 24.96 -5.12 13.10
CA VAL A 281 24.65 -6.17 14.07
C VAL A 281 25.80 -6.36 15.07
N SER A 282 27.05 -6.26 14.62
CA SER A 282 28.25 -6.33 15.45
C SER A 282 28.36 -5.23 16.53
N GLU A 283 27.68 -4.11 16.37
CA GLU A 283 27.71 -2.97 17.30
C GLU A 283 26.55 -2.95 18.31
N ILE A 284 25.49 -3.79 18.10
CA ILE A 284 24.28 -3.76 18.94
C ILE A 284 24.48 -4.52 20.27
N GLY A 285 25.35 -5.53 20.26
CA GLY A 285 25.63 -6.36 21.44
C GLY A 285 24.66 -7.53 21.64
N ASN A 286 24.79 -8.25 22.76
CA ASN A 286 24.02 -9.45 23.08
C ASN A 286 22.60 -9.12 23.52
N ILE A 287 21.65 -9.10 22.60
CA ILE A 287 20.23 -8.93 22.90
C ILE A 287 19.57 -10.31 22.87
N LYS A 288 19.00 -10.74 23.98
CA LYS A 288 18.17 -11.96 24.04
C LYS A 288 16.92 -11.74 23.19
N ILE A 289 16.55 -12.77 22.44
CA ILE A 289 15.39 -12.75 21.54
C ILE A 289 14.38 -13.80 21.94
N ASN A 290 13.09 -13.50 21.77
CA ASN A 290 11.98 -14.40 22.06
C ASN A 290 11.38 -14.98 20.77
N GLN A 291 11.57 -14.28 19.66
CA GLN A 291 10.89 -14.62 18.43
C GLN A 291 11.72 -14.26 17.20
N CYS A 292 11.66 -15.10 16.18
CA CYS A 292 12.10 -14.79 14.82
C CYS A 292 10.97 -15.08 13.84
N CYS A 293 10.70 -14.13 12.92
CA CYS A 293 9.74 -14.30 11.84
C CYS A 293 10.44 -14.05 10.49
N ILE A 294 10.53 -15.10 9.67
CA ILE A 294 11.19 -15.03 8.35
C ILE A 294 10.15 -15.18 7.26
N GLY A 295 10.16 -14.30 6.27
CA GLY A 295 9.21 -14.30 5.16
C GLY A 295 8.65 -12.92 4.87
N SER A 296 7.30 -12.82 4.70
CA SER A 296 6.59 -11.63 4.26
C SER A 296 6.90 -11.29 2.79
N CYS A 297 6.32 -10.24 2.25
CA CYS A 297 6.60 -9.79 0.89
C CYS A 297 8.06 -9.34 0.66
N THR A 298 8.83 -9.12 1.73
CA THR A 298 10.20 -8.59 1.66
C THR A 298 11.24 -9.69 1.42
N ASN A 299 11.19 -10.78 2.21
CA ASN A 299 12.22 -11.83 2.18
C ASN A 299 11.58 -13.22 2.26
N SER A 300 10.88 -13.60 1.22
CA SER A 300 10.19 -14.89 1.12
C SER A 300 10.40 -15.60 -0.22
N SER A 301 11.34 -15.11 -1.02
CA SER A 301 11.70 -15.73 -2.29
C SER A 301 12.29 -17.15 -2.10
N TYR A 302 12.33 -17.91 -3.19
CA TYR A 302 12.99 -19.22 -3.17
C TYR A 302 14.44 -19.10 -2.68
N TYR A 303 15.17 -18.08 -3.14
CA TYR A 303 16.55 -17.83 -2.73
C TYR A 303 16.68 -17.57 -1.22
N ASP A 304 15.82 -16.72 -0.66
CA ASP A 304 15.80 -16.45 0.79
C ASP A 304 15.51 -17.72 1.59
N MET A 305 14.50 -18.49 1.17
CA MET A 305 14.10 -19.72 1.88
C MET A 305 15.16 -20.80 1.80
N MET A 306 15.86 -20.95 0.68
CA MET A 306 16.96 -21.91 0.54
C MET A 306 18.15 -21.55 1.42
N LYS A 307 18.50 -20.27 1.56
CA LYS A 307 19.53 -19.81 2.50
C LYS A 307 19.16 -20.17 3.94
N VAL A 308 17.91 -19.88 4.34
CA VAL A 308 17.41 -20.21 5.67
C VAL A 308 17.46 -21.72 5.92
N ALA A 309 17.02 -22.53 4.97
CA ALA A 309 17.08 -23.99 5.06
C ALA A 309 18.54 -24.49 5.25
N ALA A 310 19.46 -23.96 4.46
CA ALA A 310 20.88 -24.34 4.55
C ALA A 310 21.51 -23.95 5.89
N ILE A 311 21.16 -22.78 6.44
CA ILE A 311 21.63 -22.35 7.76
C ILE A 311 21.08 -23.25 8.88
N LEU A 312 19.81 -23.65 8.80
CA LEU A 312 19.12 -24.43 9.81
C LEU A 312 19.42 -25.93 9.73
N LYS A 313 19.86 -26.43 8.58
CA LYS A 313 20.07 -27.85 8.32
C LYS A 313 20.94 -28.53 9.39
N GLY A 314 20.40 -29.60 9.98
CA GLY A 314 21.06 -30.39 11.01
C GLY A 314 21.27 -29.67 12.35
N LYS A 315 20.66 -28.52 12.56
CA LYS A 315 20.71 -27.73 13.78
C LYS A 315 19.34 -27.63 14.44
N THR A 316 19.30 -27.12 15.66
CA THR A 316 18.07 -26.96 16.43
C THR A 316 17.94 -25.49 16.87
N VAL A 317 16.77 -24.89 16.69
CA VAL A 317 16.41 -23.56 17.17
C VAL A 317 16.54 -23.52 18.70
N HIS A 318 17.04 -22.41 19.23
CA HIS A 318 17.18 -22.20 20.67
C HIS A 318 15.83 -22.39 21.39
N PRO A 319 15.77 -23.11 22.53
CA PRO A 319 14.51 -23.47 23.20
C PRO A 319 13.66 -22.27 23.60
N ASP A 320 14.26 -21.12 23.87
CA ASP A 320 13.57 -19.89 24.26
C ASP A 320 13.08 -19.04 23.05
N VAL A 321 13.31 -19.52 21.82
CA VAL A 321 12.97 -18.78 20.59
C VAL A 321 11.83 -19.44 19.82
N SER A 322 10.78 -18.70 19.54
CA SER A 322 9.74 -19.09 18.60
C SER A 322 10.14 -18.66 17.19
N LEU A 323 10.49 -19.62 16.33
CA LEU A 323 10.81 -19.36 14.91
C LEU A 323 9.62 -19.69 14.04
N THR A 324 9.21 -18.72 13.19
CA THR A 324 8.22 -18.93 12.14
C THR A 324 8.76 -18.58 10.77
N ILE A 325 8.32 -19.32 9.77
CA ILE A 325 8.71 -19.15 8.37
C ILE A 325 7.47 -19.13 7.49
N SER A 326 7.34 -18.10 6.65
CA SER A 326 6.28 -17.93 5.65
C SER A 326 6.92 -17.90 4.26
N PRO A 327 6.85 -18.97 3.46
CA PRO A 327 7.25 -18.91 2.05
C PRO A 327 6.41 -17.92 1.25
N GLY A 328 6.97 -17.28 0.23
CA GLY A 328 6.32 -16.19 -0.49
C GLY A 328 5.18 -16.62 -1.40
N SER A 329 5.26 -17.83 -1.93
CA SER A 329 4.26 -18.37 -2.85
C SER A 329 4.15 -19.89 -2.74
N LYS A 330 3.05 -20.41 -3.26
CA LYS A 330 2.86 -21.86 -3.45
C LYS A 330 3.99 -22.47 -4.28
N GLN A 331 4.49 -21.74 -5.29
CA GLN A 331 5.63 -22.18 -6.10
C GLN A 331 6.85 -22.40 -5.22
N VAL A 332 7.23 -21.41 -4.42
CA VAL A 332 8.36 -21.51 -3.48
C VAL A 332 8.14 -22.66 -2.50
N PHE A 333 6.96 -22.70 -1.88
CA PHE A 333 6.63 -23.72 -0.87
C PHE A 333 6.71 -25.15 -1.43
N ASN A 334 6.16 -25.36 -2.65
CA ASN A 334 6.21 -26.65 -3.32
C ASN A 334 7.64 -27.08 -3.68
N MET A 335 8.46 -26.14 -4.16
CA MET A 335 9.86 -26.44 -4.49
C MET A 335 10.68 -26.79 -3.26
N LEU A 336 10.46 -26.12 -2.12
CA LEU A 336 11.08 -26.47 -0.83
C LEU A 336 10.66 -27.86 -0.35
N ALA A 337 9.41 -28.25 -0.60
CA ALA A 337 8.93 -29.60 -0.26
C ALA A 337 9.57 -30.67 -1.14
N GLN A 338 9.73 -30.39 -2.44
CA GLN A 338 10.30 -31.34 -3.40
C GLN A 338 11.79 -31.59 -3.21
N ASN A 339 12.56 -30.56 -2.84
CA ASN A 339 14.02 -30.68 -2.66
C ASN A 339 14.47 -31.04 -1.23
N GLY A 340 13.50 -31.16 -0.30
CA GLY A 340 13.78 -31.52 1.10
C GLY A 340 14.13 -30.36 2.02
N ALA A 341 14.29 -29.15 1.51
CA ALA A 341 14.59 -27.96 2.31
C ALA A 341 13.51 -27.66 3.36
N LEU A 342 12.24 -27.92 3.05
CA LEU A 342 11.14 -27.80 4.00
C LEU A 342 11.29 -28.77 5.19
N ALA A 343 11.74 -30.00 4.94
CA ALA A 343 11.99 -30.98 5.99
C ALA A 343 13.14 -30.53 6.91
N ASP A 344 14.21 -29.96 6.35
CA ASP A 344 15.34 -29.41 7.13
C ASP A 344 14.86 -28.27 8.04
N ILE A 345 14.02 -27.34 7.52
CA ILE A 345 13.43 -26.23 8.27
C ILE A 345 12.55 -26.73 9.43
N ILE A 346 11.67 -27.68 9.18
CA ILE A 346 10.76 -28.25 10.19
C ILE A 346 11.57 -29.01 11.26
N SER A 347 12.56 -29.79 10.84
CA SER A 347 13.42 -30.58 11.74
C SER A 347 14.24 -29.69 12.68
N ALA A 348 14.58 -28.47 12.26
CA ALA A 348 15.24 -27.49 13.11
C ALA A 348 14.33 -26.89 14.20
N GLY A 349 13.01 -27.10 14.13
CA GLY A 349 12.03 -26.60 15.11
C GLY A 349 11.28 -25.35 14.65
N ALA A 350 11.33 -25.00 13.37
CA ALA A 350 10.54 -23.90 12.84
C ALA A 350 9.07 -24.27 12.64
N ARG A 351 8.18 -23.33 12.94
CA ARG A 351 6.75 -23.41 12.59
C ARG A 351 6.53 -22.79 11.20
N ILE A 352 5.91 -23.54 10.30
CA ILE A 352 5.59 -23.04 8.97
C ILE A 352 4.22 -22.37 9.01
N LEU A 353 4.17 -21.15 8.50
CA LEU A 353 2.93 -20.38 8.30
C LEU A 353 2.53 -20.45 6.82
N GLU A 354 1.30 -20.01 6.54
CA GLU A 354 0.81 -19.87 5.17
C GLU A 354 1.62 -18.89 4.34
N CYS A 355 1.53 -19.01 3.02
CA CYS A 355 2.07 -18.05 2.06
C CYS A 355 1.20 -16.78 2.06
N ALA A 356 1.33 -15.96 3.12
CA ALA A 356 0.44 -14.84 3.39
C ALA A 356 1.15 -13.67 4.07
N CYS A 357 0.56 -12.49 3.98
CA CYS A 357 1.06 -11.24 4.57
C CYS A 357 0.62 -11.03 6.03
N GLY A 358 -0.35 -11.78 6.54
CA GLY A 358 -0.92 -11.63 7.88
C GLY A 358 0.07 -11.53 9.04
N PRO A 359 1.15 -12.33 9.09
CA PRO A 359 2.15 -12.25 10.16
C PRO A 359 2.82 -10.88 10.32
N CYS A 360 2.87 -10.06 9.26
CA CYS A 360 3.43 -8.71 9.30
C CYS A 360 2.70 -7.77 10.28
N ILE A 361 1.40 -7.99 10.47
CA ILE A 361 0.56 -7.26 11.44
C ILE A 361 0.24 -8.08 12.70
N GLY A 362 0.95 -9.20 12.90
CA GLY A 362 0.77 -10.06 14.07
C GLY A 362 -0.30 -11.15 13.94
N MET A 363 -0.95 -11.31 12.77
CA MET A 363 -1.90 -12.40 12.55
C MET A 363 -1.17 -13.75 12.45
N GLY A 364 -1.58 -14.70 13.27
CA GLY A 364 -0.95 -16.03 13.34
C GLY A 364 0.39 -16.10 14.05
N GLN A 365 1.07 -14.95 14.25
CA GLN A 365 2.32 -14.84 14.98
C GLN A 365 2.55 -13.43 15.51
N SER A 366 2.41 -13.25 16.81
CA SER A 366 2.62 -11.98 17.52
C SER A 366 3.74 -12.13 18.54
N PRO A 367 4.54 -11.10 18.81
CA PRO A 367 5.46 -11.14 19.94
C PRO A 367 4.68 -11.13 21.27
N GLU A 368 5.28 -11.71 22.30
CA GLU A 368 4.78 -11.58 23.67
C GLU A 368 4.93 -10.15 24.20
N SER A 369 4.32 -9.86 25.35
CA SER A 369 4.45 -8.54 26.01
C SER A 369 5.91 -8.22 26.30
N ALA A 370 6.36 -7.02 25.90
CA ALA A 370 7.76 -6.58 25.96
C ALA A 370 8.78 -7.49 25.25
N GLY A 371 8.30 -8.45 24.45
CA GLY A 371 9.14 -9.44 23.77
C GLY A 371 10.01 -8.85 22.67
N VAL A 372 11.20 -9.41 22.48
CA VAL A 372 12.13 -9.04 21.41
C VAL A 372 11.91 -9.96 20.21
N SER A 373 11.50 -9.38 19.08
CA SER A 373 11.22 -10.09 17.82
C SER A 373 12.15 -9.62 16.69
N LEU A 374 12.87 -10.56 16.08
CA LEU A 374 13.61 -10.30 14.84
C LEU A 374 12.76 -10.67 13.64
N ARG A 375 12.64 -9.76 12.69
CA ARG A 375 11.78 -9.95 11.51
C ARG A 375 12.47 -9.58 10.22
N THR A 376 12.27 -10.38 9.20
CA THR A 376 12.73 -10.03 7.85
C THR A 376 11.71 -9.15 7.10
N PHE A 377 10.71 -8.67 7.80
CA PHE A 377 9.63 -7.82 7.29
C PHE A 377 10.11 -6.39 7.04
N ASN A 378 9.20 -5.50 6.73
CA ASN A 378 9.53 -4.15 6.27
C ASN A 378 9.20 -3.04 7.28
N ARG A 379 8.40 -3.31 8.33
CA ARG A 379 7.94 -2.31 9.31
C ARG A 379 8.10 -2.78 10.74
N ASN A 380 8.58 -1.86 11.58
CA ASN A 380 8.81 -2.09 13.01
C ASN A 380 8.30 -0.94 13.90
N PHE A 381 7.31 -0.19 13.43
CA PHE A 381 6.71 0.89 14.20
C PHE A 381 6.15 0.38 15.53
N GLU A 382 6.15 1.24 16.55
CA GLU A 382 5.59 0.95 17.87
C GLU A 382 4.15 0.43 17.76
N GLY A 383 3.86 -0.68 18.42
CA GLY A 383 2.55 -1.33 18.38
C GLY A 383 2.15 -1.96 17.03
N ARG A 384 3.07 -2.08 16.06
CA ARG A 384 2.78 -2.71 14.76
C ARG A 384 2.26 -4.14 14.89
N SER A 385 2.81 -4.89 15.84
CA SER A 385 2.34 -6.22 16.22
C SER A 385 2.68 -6.50 17.67
N GLY A 386 1.79 -7.20 18.40
CA GLY A 386 1.92 -7.41 19.84
C GLY A 386 1.55 -6.19 20.65
N THR A 387 2.22 -6.03 21.79
CA THR A 387 2.06 -4.90 22.70
C THR A 387 2.89 -3.68 22.23
N GLN A 388 2.58 -2.48 22.74
CA GLN A 388 3.33 -1.27 22.39
C GLN A 388 4.80 -1.33 22.85
N ASP A 389 5.08 -2.04 23.92
CA ASP A 389 6.43 -2.23 24.48
C ASP A 389 7.24 -3.37 23.82
N ALA A 390 6.64 -4.11 22.87
CA ALA A 390 7.36 -5.12 22.10
C ALA A 390 8.45 -4.49 21.24
N GLN A 391 9.64 -5.09 21.24
CA GLN A 391 10.84 -4.60 20.56
C GLN A 391 11.03 -5.35 19.23
N ILE A 392 10.68 -4.71 18.12
CA ILE A 392 10.78 -5.32 16.79
C ILE A 392 12.00 -4.77 16.05
N TYR A 393 12.89 -5.68 15.66
CA TYR A 393 14.07 -5.41 14.82
C TYR A 393 13.81 -5.91 13.41
N LEU A 394 14.26 -5.15 12.40
CA LEU A 394 14.25 -5.61 11.01
C LEU A 394 15.66 -6.06 10.62
N VAL A 395 15.77 -7.29 10.18
CA VAL A 395 17.05 -7.94 9.86
C VAL A 395 16.95 -8.77 8.59
N SER A 396 18.10 -9.20 8.05
CA SER A 396 18.15 -10.15 6.93
C SER A 396 17.71 -11.56 7.36
N PRO A 397 17.33 -12.44 6.41
CA PRO A 397 17.07 -13.86 6.69
C PRO A 397 18.24 -14.56 7.37
N GLU A 398 19.45 -14.22 6.96
CA GLU A 398 20.70 -14.77 7.50
C GLU A 398 20.89 -14.41 8.98
N VAL A 399 20.69 -13.13 9.32
CA VAL A 399 20.75 -12.66 10.72
C VAL A 399 19.64 -13.30 11.55
N ALA A 400 18.42 -13.39 11.03
CA ALA A 400 17.29 -13.97 11.73
C ALA A 400 17.51 -15.46 12.02
N ALA A 401 17.97 -16.24 11.02
CA ALA A 401 18.24 -17.67 11.17
C ALA A 401 19.40 -17.94 12.14
N ALA A 402 20.50 -17.20 12.03
CA ALA A 402 21.64 -17.30 12.95
C ALA A 402 21.23 -16.99 14.38
N SER A 403 20.45 -15.95 14.57
CA SER A 403 19.95 -15.52 15.89
C SER A 403 18.96 -16.53 16.48
N ALA A 404 18.11 -17.14 15.65
CA ALA A 404 17.18 -18.17 16.10
C ALA A 404 17.91 -19.40 16.67
N LEU A 405 19.05 -19.74 16.12
CA LEU A 405 19.90 -20.82 16.62
C LEU A 405 20.59 -20.45 17.94
N ALA A 406 21.04 -19.21 18.06
CA ALA A 406 21.83 -18.73 19.21
C ALA A 406 20.97 -18.26 20.40
N GLY A 407 19.71 -17.89 20.21
CA GLY A 407 18.85 -17.28 21.24
C GLY A 407 19.14 -15.79 21.52
N VAL A 408 20.08 -15.21 20.79
CA VAL A 408 20.50 -13.81 20.88
C VAL A 408 20.69 -13.23 19.47
N LEU A 409 20.59 -11.91 19.33
CA LEU A 409 20.93 -11.23 18.08
C LEU A 409 22.37 -11.57 17.70
N THR A 410 22.56 -12.21 16.56
CA THR A 410 23.83 -12.83 16.16
C THR A 410 24.25 -12.36 14.76
N ASP A 411 25.52 -11.98 14.65
CA ASP A 411 26.16 -11.75 13.36
C ASP A 411 26.34 -13.08 12.63
N PRO A 412 25.73 -13.29 11.46
CA PRO A 412 25.77 -14.57 10.78
C PRO A 412 27.18 -14.97 10.30
N ARG A 413 28.11 -14.02 10.19
CA ARG A 413 29.53 -14.29 9.86
C ARG A 413 30.22 -15.19 10.88
N THR A 414 29.69 -15.30 12.09
CA THR A 414 30.17 -16.21 13.13
C THR A 414 29.88 -17.68 12.86
N LEU A 415 29.02 -17.99 11.89
CA LEU A 415 28.67 -19.37 11.51
C LEU A 415 29.71 -20.04 10.59
N GLY A 416 30.74 -19.31 10.16
CA GLY A 416 31.78 -19.80 9.24
C GLY A 416 31.47 -19.51 7.78
N GLU A 417 31.75 -20.45 6.89
CA GLU A 417 31.49 -20.28 5.47
C GLU A 417 30.00 -20.27 5.17
N MET A 418 29.58 -19.34 4.29
CA MET A 418 28.20 -19.26 3.84
C MET A 418 27.90 -20.45 2.91
N PRO A 419 26.83 -21.20 3.15
CA PRO A 419 26.42 -22.26 2.24
C PRO A 419 26.15 -21.73 0.83
N GLU A 420 26.64 -22.45 -0.17
CA GLU A 420 26.32 -22.13 -1.57
C GLU A 420 24.88 -22.56 -1.88
N ILE A 421 24.13 -21.66 -2.54
CA ILE A 421 22.74 -21.88 -2.93
C ILE A 421 22.67 -21.99 -4.45
N GLU A 422 22.29 -23.16 -4.92
CA GLU A 422 22.01 -23.38 -6.33
C GLU A 422 20.60 -22.89 -6.68
N MET A 423 20.52 -21.99 -7.65
CA MET A 423 19.24 -21.53 -8.19
C MET A 423 18.80 -22.45 -9.35
N PRO A 424 17.50 -22.76 -9.44
CA PRO A 424 17.00 -23.61 -10.53
C PRO A 424 17.04 -22.86 -11.86
N GLU A 425 17.37 -23.58 -12.93
CA GLU A 425 17.25 -23.06 -14.30
C GLU A 425 15.78 -22.80 -14.67
N HIS A 426 14.86 -23.59 -14.13
CA HIS A 426 13.42 -23.48 -14.33
C HIS A 426 12.66 -23.66 -13.02
N PHE A 427 11.72 -22.77 -12.77
CA PHE A 427 10.81 -22.89 -11.63
C PHE A 427 9.68 -23.89 -11.91
N VAL A 428 9.14 -24.51 -10.86
CA VAL A 428 7.98 -25.41 -10.98
C VAL A 428 6.72 -24.57 -11.10
N ILE A 429 6.18 -24.48 -12.31
CA ILE A 429 5.00 -23.67 -12.61
C ILE A 429 3.74 -24.49 -12.42
N ASN A 430 2.84 -24.02 -11.56
CA ASN A 430 1.53 -24.62 -11.34
C ASN A 430 0.51 -23.52 -10.99
N ASP A 431 -0.24 -23.07 -11.98
CA ASP A 431 -1.18 -21.94 -11.85
C ASP A 431 -2.61 -22.37 -11.43
N ASN A 432 -2.80 -23.55 -10.85
CA ASN A 432 -4.12 -24.09 -10.47
C ASN A 432 -4.89 -23.27 -9.42
N LEU A 433 -4.22 -22.35 -8.71
CA LEU A 433 -4.84 -21.39 -7.80
C LEU A 433 -5.04 -19.99 -8.42
N ILE A 434 -4.69 -19.81 -9.68
CA ILE A 434 -4.99 -18.61 -10.45
C ILE A 434 -6.22 -18.88 -11.31
N VAL A 435 -7.34 -18.26 -10.97
CA VAL A 435 -8.59 -18.38 -11.70
C VAL A 435 -8.64 -17.29 -12.78
N LYS A 436 -8.82 -17.69 -14.02
CA LYS A 436 -9.01 -16.76 -15.14
C LYS A 436 -10.39 -16.11 -15.10
N PRO A 437 -10.57 -14.92 -15.69
CA PRO A 437 -11.89 -14.35 -15.91
C PRO A 437 -12.82 -15.32 -16.67
N ALA A 438 -14.12 -15.17 -16.49
CA ALA A 438 -15.10 -15.97 -17.20
C ALA A 438 -15.10 -15.62 -18.71
N GLU A 439 -15.27 -16.64 -19.56
CA GLU A 439 -15.46 -16.45 -21.01
C GLU A 439 -16.81 -15.78 -21.31
N ASN A 440 -17.84 -16.08 -20.51
CA ASN A 440 -19.18 -15.49 -20.59
C ASN A 440 -19.48 -14.68 -19.32
N PRO A 441 -19.08 -13.42 -19.23
CA PRO A 441 -19.26 -12.58 -18.04
C PRO A 441 -20.74 -12.40 -17.62
N ASP A 442 -21.66 -12.41 -18.58
CA ASP A 442 -23.10 -12.22 -18.35
C ASP A 442 -23.74 -13.35 -17.54
N GLU A 443 -23.15 -14.56 -17.58
CA GLU A 443 -23.61 -15.72 -16.82
C GLU A 443 -23.08 -15.70 -15.36
N VAL A 444 -22.19 -14.77 -15.02
CA VAL A 444 -21.59 -14.71 -13.70
C VAL A 444 -22.42 -13.83 -12.78
N GLU A 445 -22.95 -14.45 -11.73
CA GLU A 445 -23.58 -13.73 -10.63
C GLU A 445 -22.53 -13.26 -9.61
N VAL A 446 -22.57 -11.97 -9.25
CA VAL A 446 -21.74 -11.43 -8.17
C VAL A 446 -22.39 -11.75 -6.83
N VAL A 447 -21.66 -12.50 -6.01
CA VAL A 447 -22.14 -12.98 -4.72
C VAL A 447 -21.69 -12.04 -3.60
N ARG A 448 -22.65 -11.45 -2.87
CA ARG A 448 -22.38 -10.56 -1.72
C ARG A 448 -22.84 -11.21 -0.43
N GLY A 449 -21.93 -11.23 0.55
CA GLY A 449 -22.29 -11.58 1.91
C GLY A 449 -23.13 -10.48 2.59
N PRO A 450 -23.71 -10.74 3.76
CA PRO A 450 -24.59 -9.80 4.45
C PRO A 450 -23.94 -8.48 4.83
N ASN A 451 -22.62 -8.45 5.01
CA ASN A 451 -21.84 -7.24 5.33
C ASN A 451 -21.38 -6.44 4.11
N ILE A 452 -21.54 -6.96 2.90
CA ILE A 452 -21.08 -6.28 1.69
C ILE A 452 -22.23 -5.49 1.10
N LYS A 453 -22.19 -4.16 1.25
CA LYS A 453 -23.24 -3.24 0.79
C LYS A 453 -22.74 -2.39 -0.38
N PRO A 454 -23.65 -1.94 -1.27
CA PRO A 454 -23.27 -1.05 -2.37
C PRO A 454 -22.49 0.18 -1.88
N PHE A 455 -21.53 0.62 -2.68
CA PHE A 455 -20.74 1.83 -2.40
C PHE A 455 -21.63 3.07 -2.48
N PRO A 456 -21.64 3.95 -1.47
CA PRO A 456 -22.42 5.19 -1.53
C PRO A 456 -21.74 6.19 -2.46
N LEU A 457 -22.49 6.70 -3.45
CA LEU A 457 -22.03 7.73 -4.37
C LEU A 457 -22.56 9.09 -3.94
N GLY A 458 -21.73 10.12 -4.07
CA GLY A 458 -22.14 11.52 -3.99
C GLY A 458 -23.08 11.89 -5.14
N LYS A 459 -23.77 13.00 -4.98
CA LYS A 459 -24.61 13.62 -6.02
C LYS A 459 -23.90 14.82 -6.60
N ALA A 460 -24.13 15.11 -7.87
CA ALA A 460 -23.64 16.33 -8.50
C ALA A 460 -24.02 17.56 -7.67
N LEU A 461 -23.10 18.53 -7.65
CA LEU A 461 -23.31 19.76 -6.89
C LEU A 461 -24.53 20.53 -7.40
N GLU A 462 -25.44 20.84 -6.50
CA GLU A 462 -26.66 21.63 -6.81
C GLU A 462 -26.35 23.13 -6.92
N ALA A 463 -27.25 23.91 -7.57
CA ALA A 463 -27.08 25.35 -7.74
C ALA A 463 -26.95 26.08 -6.39
N SER A 464 -27.70 25.65 -5.40
CA SER A 464 -27.68 26.14 -4.03
C SER A 464 -27.88 25.01 -3.05
N TYR A 465 -27.46 25.19 -1.81
CA TYR A 465 -27.70 24.24 -0.74
C TYR A 465 -28.08 24.98 0.54
N THR A 466 -29.06 24.44 1.26
CA THR A 466 -29.41 24.91 2.61
C THR A 466 -29.53 23.67 3.53
N GLY A 467 -28.92 23.74 4.68
CA GLY A 467 -28.94 22.62 5.66
C GLY A 467 -28.57 23.07 7.06
N LYS A 468 -28.80 22.19 8.03
CA LYS A 468 -28.46 22.44 9.43
C LYS A 468 -26.99 22.12 9.71
N VAL A 469 -26.42 22.80 10.70
CA VAL A 469 -25.14 22.39 11.33
C VAL A 469 -25.40 21.13 12.14
N VAL A 470 -24.96 19.99 11.64
CA VAL A 470 -25.17 18.68 12.30
C VAL A 470 -24.08 18.31 13.28
N LEU A 471 -22.94 19.01 13.23
CA LEU A 471 -21.86 18.93 14.21
C LEU A 471 -21.13 20.26 14.27
N LYS A 472 -20.84 20.74 15.48
CA LYS A 472 -19.84 21.78 15.73
C LYS A 472 -18.72 21.16 16.55
N ALA A 473 -17.55 20.97 15.94
CA ALA A 473 -16.39 20.30 16.52
C ALA A 473 -15.24 21.28 16.75
N GLU A 474 -14.47 21.02 17.77
CA GLU A 474 -13.29 21.81 18.17
C GLU A 474 -12.08 21.56 17.23
N ASP A 475 -10.92 22.13 17.58
CA ASP A 475 -9.66 21.93 16.88
C ASP A 475 -9.15 20.48 17.01
N ASN A 476 -8.31 20.06 16.05
CA ASN A 476 -7.60 18.78 16.06
C ASN A 476 -8.49 17.52 16.04
N ILE A 477 -9.61 17.59 15.37
CA ILE A 477 -10.41 16.38 15.07
C ILE A 477 -9.58 15.40 14.24
N THR A 478 -9.41 14.20 14.76
CA THR A 478 -8.68 13.13 14.09
C THR A 478 -9.62 12.26 13.25
N THR A 479 -9.04 11.48 12.32
CA THR A 479 -9.81 10.46 11.59
C THR A 479 -10.38 9.38 12.51
N ASP A 480 -9.77 9.13 13.69
CA ASP A 480 -10.31 8.24 14.74
C ASP A 480 -11.48 8.87 15.50
N HIS A 481 -11.49 10.17 15.68
CA HIS A 481 -12.65 10.90 16.20
C HIS A 481 -13.82 10.82 15.24
N ILE A 482 -13.56 10.97 13.92
CA ILE A 482 -14.61 10.88 12.89
C ILE A 482 -15.16 9.45 12.82
N LEU A 483 -14.25 8.45 12.78
CA LEU A 483 -14.66 7.05 12.66
C LEU A 483 -13.64 6.11 13.31
N PRO A 484 -13.95 5.52 14.47
CA PRO A 484 -13.07 4.56 15.13
C PRO A 484 -12.73 3.37 14.25
N ALA A 485 -11.46 2.95 14.23
CA ALA A 485 -10.98 1.84 13.43
C ALA A 485 -10.38 0.70 14.28
N GLY A 486 -10.98 0.41 15.40
CA GLY A 486 -10.60 -0.72 16.24
C GLY A 486 -10.90 -2.08 15.58
N ALA A 487 -10.24 -3.14 16.04
CA ALA A 487 -10.37 -4.50 15.50
C ALA A 487 -11.83 -5.00 15.38
N LYS A 488 -12.72 -4.53 16.27
CA LYS A 488 -14.15 -4.87 16.24
C LYS A 488 -14.91 -4.31 15.03
N LEU A 489 -14.47 -3.19 14.46
CA LEU A 489 -15.16 -2.49 13.38
C LEU A 489 -14.53 -2.74 12.01
N LEU A 490 -13.27 -3.18 11.97
CA LEU A 490 -12.56 -3.47 10.73
C LEU A 490 -13.28 -4.44 9.78
N PRO A 491 -13.94 -5.52 10.25
CA PRO A 491 -14.68 -6.44 9.39
C PRO A 491 -15.91 -5.81 8.71
N TYR A 492 -16.39 -4.66 9.19
CA TYR A 492 -17.59 -3.98 8.67
C TYR A 492 -17.29 -2.84 7.70
N ARG A 493 -16.07 -2.71 7.19
CA ARG A 493 -15.65 -1.64 6.26
C ARG A 493 -16.54 -1.56 5.00
N SER A 494 -16.96 -2.70 4.47
CA SER A 494 -17.84 -2.80 3.30
C SER A 494 -19.33 -2.62 3.63
N ASN A 495 -19.67 -2.41 4.91
CA ASN A 495 -21.02 -2.14 5.38
C ASN A 495 -21.13 -0.71 5.91
N VAL A 496 -21.05 0.25 5.00
CA VAL A 496 -21.13 1.69 5.35
C VAL A 496 -22.38 2.02 6.15
N PRO A 497 -23.59 1.48 5.84
CA PRO A 497 -24.78 1.67 6.66
C PRO A 497 -24.62 1.28 8.13
N TYR A 498 -24.01 0.12 8.41
CA TYR A 498 -23.72 -0.31 9.78
C TYR A 498 -22.64 0.57 10.42
N TYR A 499 -21.57 0.83 9.70
CA TYR A 499 -20.44 1.62 10.17
C TYR A 499 -20.82 3.07 10.49
N SER A 500 -21.84 3.61 9.81
CA SER A 500 -22.33 4.97 10.03
C SER A 500 -22.87 5.22 11.45
N ASN A 501 -23.30 4.17 12.16
CA ASN A 501 -23.78 4.31 13.54
C ASN A 501 -22.64 4.66 14.53
N TYR A 502 -21.39 4.52 14.12
CA TYR A 502 -20.21 4.80 14.93
C TYR A 502 -19.53 6.14 14.56
N CYS A 503 -20.11 6.88 13.60
CA CYS A 503 -19.55 8.15 13.17
C CYS A 503 -19.60 9.19 14.31
N PHE A 504 -18.45 9.74 14.66
CA PHE A 504 -18.25 10.67 15.79
C PHE A 504 -18.67 10.14 17.16
N ILE A 505 -18.82 8.82 17.35
CA ILE A 505 -19.36 8.22 18.58
C ILE A 505 -18.60 8.67 19.85
N ASN A 506 -17.32 8.97 19.73
CA ASN A 506 -16.45 9.41 20.82
C ASN A 506 -16.43 10.94 21.02
N VAL A 507 -17.06 11.71 20.14
CA VAL A 507 -17.11 13.18 20.17
C VAL A 507 -18.53 13.67 20.43
N ASP A 508 -19.48 13.15 19.69
CA ASP A 508 -20.90 13.46 19.75
C ASP A 508 -21.72 12.22 19.37
N PRO A 509 -22.10 11.38 20.35
CA PRO A 509 -22.86 10.15 20.11
C PRO A 509 -24.19 10.35 19.39
N GLU A 510 -24.77 11.55 19.47
CA GLU A 510 -26.04 11.88 18.83
C GLU A 510 -25.89 12.24 17.34
N PHE A 511 -24.66 12.43 16.84
CA PHE A 511 -24.39 12.86 15.48
C PHE A 511 -25.07 11.98 14.41
N PRO A 512 -24.98 10.62 14.44
CA PRO A 512 -25.65 9.79 13.44
C PRO A 512 -27.17 9.90 13.45
N ALA A 513 -27.76 10.00 14.63
CA ALA A 513 -29.20 10.18 14.80
C ALA A 513 -29.66 11.54 14.27
N ARG A 514 -28.92 12.60 14.63
CA ARG A 514 -29.15 13.97 14.17
C ARG A 514 -29.08 14.07 12.65
N CYS A 515 -28.06 13.47 12.01
CA CYS A 515 -27.98 13.45 10.56
C CYS A 515 -29.21 12.78 9.91
N LYS A 516 -29.67 11.66 10.46
CA LYS A 516 -30.88 10.96 9.96
C LYS A 516 -32.13 11.81 10.11
N GLU A 517 -32.28 12.49 11.24
CA GLU A 517 -33.43 13.38 11.52
C GLU A 517 -33.43 14.59 10.60
N GLN A 518 -32.27 15.23 10.39
CA GLN A 518 -32.15 16.45 9.57
C GLN A 518 -32.03 16.15 8.06
N GLY A 519 -31.91 14.89 7.66
CA GLY A 519 -31.66 14.51 6.26
C GLY A 519 -30.25 14.86 5.76
N GLY A 520 -29.29 14.94 6.66
CA GLY A 520 -27.91 15.38 6.41
C GLY A 520 -27.63 16.78 6.94
N GLY A 521 -26.59 17.44 6.43
CA GLY A 521 -26.23 18.79 6.85
C GLY A 521 -24.80 19.20 6.59
N ILE A 522 -24.33 20.14 7.39
CA ILE A 522 -22.99 20.71 7.33
C ILE A 522 -22.26 20.44 8.65
N ILE A 523 -20.99 20.01 8.56
CA ILE A 523 -20.11 19.93 9.73
C ILE A 523 -19.34 21.25 9.82
N VAL A 524 -19.31 21.85 11.01
CA VAL A 524 -18.46 22.99 11.34
C VAL A 524 -17.35 22.52 12.26
N GLY A 525 -16.09 22.71 11.87
CA GLY A 525 -14.90 22.23 12.57
C GLY A 525 -13.90 23.34 12.90
N GLY A 526 -13.02 23.07 13.85
CA GLY A 526 -11.90 23.92 14.21
C GLY A 526 -10.71 23.79 13.26
N ALA A 527 -9.51 24.07 13.78
CA ALA A 527 -8.26 23.94 13.04
C ALA A 527 -7.79 22.49 12.94
N ASN A 528 -7.03 22.19 11.87
CA ASN A 528 -6.40 20.89 11.63
C ASN A 528 -7.41 19.71 11.63
N TYR A 529 -8.56 19.93 10.99
CA TYR A 529 -9.64 18.94 10.91
C TYR A 529 -9.24 17.73 10.05
N GLY A 530 -9.45 16.53 10.57
CA GLY A 530 -9.18 15.26 9.89
C GLY A 530 -7.72 14.78 9.95
N GLN A 531 -6.95 15.24 10.94
CA GLN A 531 -5.57 14.75 11.12
C GLN A 531 -5.49 13.25 11.43
N GLY A 532 -4.34 12.63 11.17
CA GLY A 532 -4.07 11.22 11.47
C GLY A 532 -4.01 10.33 10.24
N SER A 533 -4.48 9.09 10.36
CA SER A 533 -4.38 8.07 9.32
C SER A 533 -5.16 8.42 8.05
N SER A 534 -4.64 8.02 6.89
CA SER A 534 -5.33 8.12 5.60
C SER A 534 -6.52 7.17 5.56
N ARG A 535 -7.71 7.64 5.96
CA ARG A 535 -8.94 6.84 6.00
C ARG A 535 -10.01 7.45 5.13
N GLU A 536 -10.26 6.80 4.01
CA GLU A 536 -11.35 7.12 3.09
C GLU A 536 -12.71 7.13 3.80
N HIS A 537 -12.95 6.17 4.68
CA HIS A 537 -14.21 6.05 5.43
C HIS A 537 -14.54 7.27 6.30
N ALA A 538 -13.53 8.03 6.72
CA ALA A 538 -13.74 9.28 7.46
C ALA A 538 -14.43 10.39 6.62
N ALA A 539 -14.47 10.24 5.29
CA ALA A 539 -15.26 11.07 4.39
C ALA A 539 -16.50 10.33 3.87
N LEU A 540 -16.35 9.03 3.54
CA LEU A 540 -17.41 8.21 2.95
C LEU A 540 -18.60 8.01 3.90
N VAL A 541 -18.34 7.83 5.19
CA VAL A 541 -19.41 7.63 6.18
C VAL A 541 -20.20 8.91 6.43
N PRO A 542 -19.59 10.09 6.63
CA PRO A 542 -20.33 11.37 6.60
C PRO A 542 -21.12 11.59 5.32
N LEU A 543 -20.58 11.27 4.13
CA LEU A 543 -21.33 11.32 2.89
C LEU A 543 -22.61 10.47 2.96
N TYR A 544 -22.50 9.22 3.42
CA TYR A 544 -23.65 8.32 3.58
C TYR A 544 -24.71 8.88 4.53
N LEU A 545 -24.29 9.59 5.59
CA LEU A 545 -25.18 10.29 6.53
C LEU A 545 -25.74 11.60 5.98
N GLY A 546 -25.44 11.96 4.73
CA GLY A 546 -25.98 13.13 4.03
C GLY A 546 -25.21 14.42 4.27
N VAL A 547 -23.98 14.37 4.81
CA VAL A 547 -23.12 15.55 4.93
C VAL A 547 -22.75 16.07 3.53
N LYS A 548 -22.96 17.37 3.28
CA LYS A 548 -22.69 18.02 1.99
C LYS A 548 -21.44 18.88 1.99
N ALA A 549 -21.11 19.47 3.12
CA ALA A 549 -19.93 20.31 3.28
C ALA A 549 -19.33 20.15 4.67
N VAL A 550 -18.03 20.32 4.75
CA VAL A 550 -17.28 20.54 5.99
C VAL A 550 -16.70 21.94 5.92
N LEU A 551 -17.09 22.81 6.84
CA LEU A 551 -16.60 24.17 6.97
C LEU A 551 -15.71 24.24 8.22
N CYS A 552 -14.41 24.51 8.07
CA CYS A 552 -13.49 24.51 9.21
C CYS A 552 -12.44 25.63 9.12
N LYS A 553 -11.68 25.85 10.21
CA LYS A 553 -10.58 26.81 10.21
C LYS A 553 -9.41 26.35 9.34
N SER A 554 -9.10 25.05 9.32
CA SER A 554 -8.12 24.44 8.42
C SER A 554 -8.26 22.92 8.36
N PHE A 555 -7.78 22.30 7.28
CA PHE A 555 -7.82 20.86 7.06
C PHE A 555 -6.45 20.19 7.16
N ALA A 556 -6.42 18.93 7.62
CA ALA A 556 -5.34 18.03 7.29
C ALA A 556 -5.40 17.63 5.80
N ARG A 557 -4.26 17.69 5.11
CA ARG A 557 -4.15 17.55 3.65
C ARG A 557 -4.85 16.31 3.09
N ILE A 558 -4.58 15.13 3.67
CA ILE A 558 -5.12 13.86 3.18
C ILE A 558 -6.64 13.81 3.34
N HIS A 559 -7.16 14.28 4.47
CA HIS A 559 -8.60 14.27 4.71
C HIS A 559 -9.35 15.20 3.77
N LYS A 560 -8.79 16.38 3.47
CA LYS A 560 -9.32 17.30 2.45
C LYS A 560 -9.48 16.60 1.09
N ALA A 561 -8.45 15.84 0.67
CA ALA A 561 -8.53 15.06 -0.56
C ALA A 561 -9.62 13.97 -0.51
N ASN A 562 -9.79 13.29 0.62
CA ASN A 562 -10.85 12.29 0.80
C ASN A 562 -12.26 12.89 0.76
N LEU A 563 -12.45 14.10 1.29
CA LEU A 563 -13.72 14.83 1.15
C LEU A 563 -14.04 15.12 -0.31
N VAL A 564 -13.05 15.63 -1.07
CA VAL A 564 -13.20 15.86 -2.53
C VAL A 564 -13.54 14.56 -3.26
N ASN A 565 -12.83 13.48 -2.96
CA ASN A 565 -13.06 12.16 -3.56
C ASN A 565 -14.49 11.65 -3.33
N SER A 566 -15.06 11.98 -2.17
CA SER A 566 -16.44 11.62 -1.80
C SER A 566 -17.49 12.61 -2.31
N GLY A 567 -17.08 13.77 -2.86
CA GLY A 567 -18.01 14.81 -3.30
C GLY A 567 -18.56 15.69 -2.16
N ILE A 568 -17.87 15.72 -1.02
CA ILE A 568 -18.16 16.64 0.09
C ILE A 568 -17.33 17.92 -0.08
N LEU A 569 -17.96 19.08 -0.04
CA LEU A 569 -17.28 20.38 -0.17
C LEU A 569 -16.35 20.64 1.02
N PRO A 570 -15.03 20.76 0.83
CA PRO A 570 -14.10 21.16 1.87
C PRO A 570 -13.95 22.68 1.87
N LEU A 571 -14.61 23.37 2.77
CA LEU A 571 -14.65 24.84 2.87
C LEU A 571 -13.81 25.31 4.07
N THR A 572 -12.96 26.31 3.85
CA THR A 572 -12.15 26.94 4.90
C THR A 572 -12.66 28.35 5.15
N PHE A 573 -12.91 28.72 6.41
CA PHE A 573 -13.28 30.08 6.76
C PHE A 573 -12.25 31.08 6.22
N ALA A 574 -12.70 32.09 5.44
CA ALA A 574 -11.83 33.18 5.02
C ALA A 574 -11.39 34.04 6.23
N ASN A 575 -12.26 34.17 7.22
CA ASN A 575 -11.93 34.72 8.53
C ASN A 575 -12.19 33.65 9.61
N PRO A 576 -11.16 33.12 10.27
CA PRO A 576 -11.32 32.06 11.28
C PRO A 576 -12.22 32.44 12.47
N ALA A 577 -12.41 33.74 12.76
CA ALA A 577 -13.28 34.21 13.82
C ALA A 577 -14.77 33.95 13.55
N ASP A 578 -15.16 33.81 12.27
CA ASP A 578 -16.55 33.53 11.88
C ASP A 578 -17.02 32.16 12.39
N TYR A 579 -16.09 31.26 12.74
CA TYR A 579 -16.41 30.00 13.41
C TYR A 579 -17.22 30.19 14.69
N ASP A 580 -16.92 31.21 15.47
CA ASP A 580 -17.57 31.47 16.78
C ASP A 580 -19.01 31.95 16.64
N GLU A 581 -19.38 32.49 15.47
CA GLU A 581 -20.72 33.01 15.15
C GLU A 581 -21.72 31.90 14.75
N ILE A 582 -21.26 30.65 14.58
CA ILE A 582 -22.10 29.53 14.12
C ILE A 582 -22.29 28.55 15.25
N SER A 583 -23.51 28.11 15.49
CA SER A 583 -23.85 27.13 16.53
C SER A 583 -24.42 25.85 15.96
N LEU A 584 -24.44 24.79 16.79
CA LEU A 584 -25.11 23.54 16.44
C LEU A 584 -26.58 23.78 16.13
N LEU A 585 -27.10 23.16 15.06
CA LEU A 585 -28.45 23.27 14.52
C LEU A 585 -28.79 24.64 13.88
N ASP A 586 -27.84 25.55 13.78
CA ASP A 586 -28.03 26.72 12.94
C ASP A 586 -28.27 26.32 11.48
N GLU A 587 -29.08 27.11 10.78
CA GLU A 587 -29.31 26.93 9.36
C GLU A 587 -28.25 27.69 8.55
N ILE A 588 -27.54 26.96 7.71
CA ILE A 588 -26.56 27.50 6.77
C ILE A 588 -27.08 27.36 5.35
N SER A 589 -27.03 28.45 4.59
CA SER A 589 -27.34 28.48 3.17
C SER A 589 -26.09 28.84 2.35
N LEU A 590 -25.89 28.11 1.25
CA LEU A 590 -24.88 28.33 0.21
C LEU A 590 -25.64 28.72 -1.08
N PRO A 591 -26.01 29.99 -1.29
CA PRO A 591 -27.03 30.39 -2.29
C PRO A 591 -26.60 30.23 -3.74
N ASN A 592 -25.31 30.30 -4.04
CA ASN A 592 -24.74 30.24 -5.40
C ASN A 592 -23.55 29.24 -5.50
N VAL A 593 -23.57 28.19 -4.70
CA VAL A 593 -22.41 27.33 -4.49
C VAL A 593 -21.89 26.71 -5.80
N LEU A 594 -22.77 26.31 -6.72
CA LEU A 594 -22.36 25.70 -8.00
C LEU A 594 -21.51 26.67 -8.83
N GLU A 595 -21.98 27.90 -9.04
CA GLU A 595 -21.27 28.88 -9.88
C GLU A 595 -20.01 29.40 -9.18
N GLU A 596 -20.05 29.58 -7.84
CA GLU A 596 -18.89 30.03 -7.08
C GLU A 596 -17.77 28.97 -7.08
N VAL A 597 -18.09 27.69 -6.88
CA VAL A 597 -17.13 26.59 -6.97
C VAL A 597 -16.63 26.43 -8.40
N LYS A 598 -17.52 26.44 -9.41
CA LYS A 598 -17.16 26.28 -10.83
C LYS A 598 -16.15 27.33 -11.30
N ASN A 599 -16.33 28.57 -10.88
CA ASN A 599 -15.50 29.71 -11.29
C ASN A 599 -14.25 29.89 -10.38
N GLY A 600 -14.04 29.05 -9.39
CA GLY A 600 -12.92 29.15 -8.44
C GLY A 600 -13.02 30.34 -7.49
N GLN A 601 -14.26 30.84 -7.23
CA GLN A 601 -14.53 31.94 -6.34
C GLN A 601 -14.67 31.50 -4.89
N GLN A 602 -14.60 32.46 -3.99
CA GLN A 602 -14.96 32.20 -2.60
C GLN A 602 -16.45 31.87 -2.50
N VAL A 603 -16.78 30.84 -1.72
CA VAL A 603 -18.15 30.42 -1.48
C VAL A 603 -18.81 31.33 -0.45
N THR A 604 -20.02 31.81 -0.79
CA THR A 604 -20.85 32.64 0.10
C THR A 604 -21.64 31.76 1.05
N ILE A 605 -21.54 32.02 2.34
CA ILE A 605 -22.24 31.33 3.41
C ILE A 605 -23.17 32.33 4.10
N VAL A 606 -24.44 31.97 4.25
CA VAL A 606 -25.41 32.75 5.01
C VAL A 606 -25.88 31.96 6.22
N CYS A 607 -25.75 32.54 7.42
CA CYS A 607 -26.17 31.94 8.68
C CYS A 607 -26.71 33.02 9.61
N GLY A 608 -27.93 32.84 10.15
CA GLY A 608 -28.54 33.77 11.09
C GLY A 608 -28.68 35.21 10.56
N GLY A 609 -28.81 35.40 9.24
CA GLY A 609 -28.87 36.72 8.58
C GLY A 609 -27.49 37.37 8.38
N LYS A 610 -26.41 36.78 8.84
CA LYS A 610 -25.02 37.20 8.56
C LYS A 610 -24.50 36.49 7.31
N THR A 611 -23.58 37.16 6.60
CA THR A 611 -22.91 36.59 5.41
C THR A 611 -21.43 36.46 5.69
N PHE A 612 -20.91 35.24 5.46
CA PHE A 612 -19.51 34.89 5.59
C PHE A 612 -18.93 34.46 4.23
N LYS A 613 -17.61 34.42 4.14
CA LYS A 613 -16.89 33.88 2.99
C LYS A 613 -16.04 32.67 3.41
N ALA A 614 -16.01 31.68 2.54
CA ALA A 614 -15.14 30.50 2.72
C ALA A 614 -14.38 30.20 1.43
N ASP A 615 -13.15 29.70 1.57
CA ASP A 615 -12.31 29.33 0.46
C ASP A 615 -12.52 27.83 0.14
N CYS A 616 -12.68 27.50 -1.15
CA CYS A 616 -12.63 26.15 -1.69
C CYS A 616 -11.34 26.01 -2.50
N ASP A 617 -10.21 25.90 -1.81
CA ASP A 617 -8.88 25.80 -2.41
C ASP A 617 -8.62 24.37 -2.89
N VAL A 618 -8.94 24.10 -4.15
CA VAL A 618 -8.82 22.81 -4.83
C VAL A 618 -8.29 23.01 -6.25
N SER A 619 -7.60 21.99 -6.79
CA SER A 619 -7.14 21.99 -8.19
C SER A 619 -8.35 21.92 -9.15
N ASP A 620 -8.13 22.25 -10.43
CA ASP A 620 -9.21 22.21 -11.44
C ASP A 620 -9.79 20.80 -11.60
N ARG A 621 -8.97 19.77 -11.54
CA ARG A 621 -9.42 18.38 -11.54
C ARG A 621 -10.28 18.04 -10.31
N GLN A 622 -9.83 18.45 -9.12
CA GLN A 622 -10.58 18.29 -7.88
C GLN A 622 -11.90 19.05 -7.91
N ARG A 623 -11.91 20.22 -8.53
CA ARG A 623 -13.12 21.02 -8.80
C ARG A 623 -14.09 20.25 -9.68
N GLY A 624 -13.60 19.65 -10.78
CA GLY A 624 -14.40 18.77 -11.62
C GLY A 624 -15.01 17.60 -10.86
N ALA A 625 -14.24 16.98 -9.96
CA ALA A 625 -14.74 15.91 -9.09
C ALA A 625 -15.85 16.41 -8.15
N LEU A 626 -15.69 17.55 -7.49
CA LEU A 626 -16.73 18.13 -6.63
C LEU A 626 -18.02 18.43 -7.40
N LEU A 627 -17.89 19.03 -8.59
CA LEU A 627 -19.05 19.33 -9.46
C LEU A 627 -19.80 18.06 -9.87
N ALA A 628 -19.08 16.97 -10.13
CA ALA A 628 -19.67 15.67 -10.48
C ALA A 628 -20.25 14.91 -9.27
N GLY A 629 -19.96 15.32 -8.04
CA GLY A 629 -20.35 14.63 -6.80
C GLY A 629 -19.38 13.52 -6.40
N GLY A 630 -18.08 13.71 -6.69
CA GLY A 630 -16.98 12.83 -6.30
C GLY A 630 -16.17 12.28 -7.46
N THR A 631 -14.98 11.76 -7.14
CA THR A 631 -14.01 11.30 -8.14
C THR A 631 -14.53 10.14 -8.99
N LEU A 632 -15.32 9.22 -8.44
CA LEU A 632 -15.90 8.11 -9.22
C LEU A 632 -16.89 8.61 -10.28
N ASN A 633 -17.77 9.54 -9.93
CA ASN A 633 -18.71 10.14 -10.87
C ASN A 633 -17.97 10.94 -11.96
N TYR A 634 -16.92 11.67 -11.57
CA TYR A 634 -16.08 12.41 -12.51
C TYR A 634 -15.35 11.48 -13.48
N ALA A 635 -14.74 10.42 -12.96
CA ALA A 635 -14.08 9.40 -13.78
C ALA A 635 -15.06 8.74 -14.76
N ARG A 636 -16.27 8.36 -14.29
CA ARG A 636 -17.32 7.76 -15.11
C ARG A 636 -17.73 8.66 -16.30
N GLN A 637 -17.76 9.98 -16.10
CA GLN A 637 -18.11 10.94 -17.16
C GLN A 637 -16.99 11.05 -18.22
N ASN A 638 -15.74 10.80 -17.82
CA ASN A 638 -14.56 10.95 -18.67
C ASN A 638 -14.03 9.64 -19.26
N VAL A 639 -14.50 8.48 -18.77
CA VAL A 639 -14.24 7.17 -19.37
C VAL A 639 -15.27 6.92 -20.47
N LYS A 640 -14.81 6.96 -21.72
CA LYS A 640 -15.60 6.64 -22.91
C LYS A 640 -15.39 5.19 -23.36
#